data_31c93b4063885cee0a0c0216ef1f8d09
#
_entry.id   31c93b4063885cee0a0c0216ef1f8d09
#
_cell.length_a   1.000
_cell.length_b   1.000
_cell.length_c   1.000
_cell.angle_alpha   90.00
_cell.angle_beta   90.00
_cell.angle_gamma   90.00
#
_symmetry.space_group_name_H-M   'P 1'
#
loop_
_entity.id
_entity.type
_entity.pdbx_description
1 polymer ?
#
loop_
_entity_poly.entity_id
_entity_poly.type
_entity_poly.pdbx_seq_one_letter_code
_entity_poly.pdbx_strand_id
1 'polypeptide(L)'
;LAKQNAYLFGDFRLLPEAQSLLHKGRPVALGGRGFDILTLLVERAGEVVSKADLFAHVWPSYIVHDHNLKVNVGNLRRSLTDCDPAADYIATIAGRGYKFVGAVESDLPAPVRPVSSPASLHYAAPHDVPKLLGRDEAIRQICGQLDQAGYVTIVGPGGAGKTSLAVTAARHYRAGDDAIAFIDLSTIGDPRFVVPAIASALGISLGLDDPVGGVIAVLREKTPLLIIDNCEHVIAMAATVVERISSEVPAAFILATSREPLRTRHEQIHFLSGLAHPDPTIALPASEALQFPAVQLFISRSQGCGTAEPTEDFVRSVVSICARLEGLALAIELAAGTVRALAPAAPDDLFRDGFGSMSRGERDAPLRHQTLEAALDWSYRLLPDREAVLLGLLSVFSGRFTADDAEALYSAGALDPVTGRDALSQLVAKSLVSTDYDGGTVHYRLAESTGAYAAQRLFGSGHRQQARRQVAIRLRDKLQIAEREWSSQTSREWLRKYRRTIDDVRAAIDWAFDPAGDAELGIELVVAALPLWQELSAFREMLAAIDLAGKNSAALLKLPPLGRAKLFTARAWAMTLARHMHPQTDKAWRESRFHASKSRNAELEMRSVCGQAVFFAYSGRPRTALRRMRDFAAEKGLNWSSAPDGKRLLAHIEIYAGELDSASTHLKALMDEWGDLEDGHGLSRFQVDLPTGIRLSQALLSWLQGEPDRAARLAGHAIDRAADLDHMISLGNAISLAALPIAFVEGELETASRLQRQLDDVARRENVGIYEGTALFFAGAIQAARGDAAGFTGMQDSIAGLLRGGWRNRVPFYRSLLAEAYIGAGEMRLAEDSMRAVLTEIGIREERWWHPDLWRVAGMIEARNGRPDRATRCFEKSLKCARATGAGAAVRRTERLMAGLA
;
A
#
# COMPACT_ATOMS: atom_id res chain seq x y z
N LEU A 1 44.39 1.48 -1.61
CA LEU A 1 43.87 1.02 -2.92
C LEU A 1 42.42 0.70 -2.71
N ALA A 2 41.52 1.54 -3.20
CA ALA A 2 40.08 1.33 -3.17
C ALA A 2 39.72 0.04 -3.95
N LYS A 3 38.92 -0.87 -3.36
CA LYS A 3 38.40 -2.02 -4.06
C LYS A 3 37.43 -1.51 -5.13
N GLN A 4 37.83 -1.62 -6.41
CA GLN A 4 36.99 -1.33 -7.55
C GLN A 4 35.97 -2.49 -7.73
N ASN A 5 34.70 -2.17 -7.88
CA ASN A 5 33.66 -3.14 -8.21
C ASN A 5 33.94 -3.77 -9.56
N ALA A 6 34.10 -5.10 -9.61
CA ALA A 6 34.38 -5.83 -10.85
C ALA A 6 33.40 -6.99 -11.02
N TYR A 7 32.83 -7.13 -12.22
CA TYR A 7 32.06 -8.30 -12.64
C TYR A 7 32.92 -9.19 -13.52
N LEU A 8 32.93 -10.50 -13.23
CA LEU A 8 33.68 -11.51 -13.97
C LEU A 8 32.69 -12.42 -14.73
N PHE A 9 32.89 -12.63 -16.01
CA PHE A 9 32.13 -13.57 -16.80
C PHE A 9 33.00 -14.18 -17.91
N GLY A 10 33.12 -15.48 -17.97
CA GLY A 10 34.15 -16.12 -18.81
C GLY A 10 35.54 -15.58 -18.47
N ASP A 11 36.32 -15.23 -19.48
CA ASP A 11 37.61 -14.59 -19.32
C ASP A 11 37.55 -13.04 -19.31
N PHE A 12 36.35 -12.45 -19.20
CA PHE A 12 36.12 -11.03 -19.16
C PHE A 12 36.03 -10.49 -17.74
N ARG A 13 36.55 -9.26 -17.55
CA ARG A 13 36.42 -8.47 -16.33
C ARG A 13 35.86 -7.09 -16.69
N LEU A 14 34.65 -6.84 -16.26
CA LEU A 14 33.96 -5.56 -16.43
C LEU A 14 34.17 -4.70 -15.21
N LEU A 15 34.63 -3.48 -15.40
CA LEU A 15 34.89 -2.47 -14.38
C LEU A 15 34.02 -1.24 -14.63
N PRO A 16 32.80 -1.18 -14.06
CA PRO A 16 31.84 -0.09 -14.33
C PRO A 16 32.38 1.29 -13.97
N GLU A 17 33.00 1.44 -12.81
CA GLU A 17 33.59 2.72 -12.34
C GLU A 17 34.73 3.24 -13.24
N ALA A 18 35.51 2.33 -13.81
CA ALA A 18 36.61 2.65 -14.73
C ALA A 18 36.14 2.70 -16.20
N GLN A 19 34.86 2.47 -16.49
CA GLN A 19 34.29 2.34 -17.84
C GLN A 19 35.17 1.46 -18.78
N SER A 20 35.63 0.32 -18.27
CA SER A 20 36.59 -0.54 -18.97
C SER A 20 36.15 -2.01 -18.92
N LEU A 21 36.26 -2.68 -20.05
CA LEU A 21 36.13 -4.14 -20.20
C LEU A 21 37.51 -4.72 -20.52
N LEU A 22 37.94 -5.71 -19.76
CA LEU A 22 39.17 -6.43 -19.99
C LEU A 22 38.87 -7.88 -20.38
N HIS A 23 39.60 -8.44 -21.35
CA HIS A 23 39.62 -9.86 -21.68
C HIS A 23 41.03 -10.39 -21.46
N LYS A 24 41.21 -11.35 -20.56
CA LYS A 24 42.51 -11.90 -20.16
C LYS A 24 43.52 -10.79 -19.78
N GLY A 25 43.04 -9.75 -19.10
CA GLY A 25 43.85 -8.59 -18.67
C GLY A 25 44.15 -7.54 -19.76
N ARG A 26 43.66 -7.72 -20.99
CA ARG A 26 43.83 -6.74 -22.08
C ARG A 26 42.54 -5.97 -22.33
N PRO A 27 42.62 -4.63 -22.53
CA PRO A 27 41.42 -3.85 -22.75
C PRO A 27 40.71 -4.21 -24.06
N VAL A 28 39.40 -4.35 -24.00
CA VAL A 28 38.49 -4.56 -25.15
C VAL A 28 37.88 -3.22 -25.53
N ALA A 29 38.01 -2.82 -26.79
CA ALA A 29 37.45 -1.58 -27.27
C ALA A 29 35.92 -1.69 -27.41
N LEU A 30 35.18 -1.00 -26.55
CA LEU A 30 33.71 -0.86 -26.64
C LEU A 30 33.36 0.62 -26.79
N GLY A 31 32.39 0.93 -27.66
CA GLY A 31 31.80 2.26 -27.69
C GLY A 31 31.01 2.52 -26.41
N GLY A 32 30.98 3.75 -25.89
CA GLY A 32 30.33 4.09 -24.61
C GLY A 32 28.90 3.53 -24.47
N ARG A 33 28.07 3.60 -25.50
CA ARG A 33 26.71 3.02 -25.49
C ARG A 33 26.69 1.49 -25.42
N GLY A 34 27.66 0.84 -26.08
CA GLY A 34 27.84 -0.61 -25.98
C GLY A 34 28.28 -1.03 -24.58
N PHE A 35 29.09 -0.21 -23.92
CA PHE A 35 29.52 -0.41 -22.52
C PHE A 35 28.35 -0.25 -21.54
N ASP A 36 27.54 0.80 -21.68
CA ASP A 36 26.36 1.04 -20.83
C ASP A 36 25.34 -0.12 -20.97
N ILE A 37 25.10 -0.61 -22.19
CA ILE A 37 24.23 -1.78 -22.44
C ILE A 37 24.82 -3.01 -21.78
N LEU A 38 26.11 -3.28 -21.90
CA LEU A 38 26.77 -4.44 -21.30
C LEU A 38 26.68 -4.39 -19.77
N THR A 39 26.96 -3.23 -19.18
CA THR A 39 26.91 -3.04 -17.73
C THR A 39 25.50 -3.37 -17.19
N LEU A 40 24.45 -2.79 -17.78
CA LEU A 40 23.08 -3.06 -17.35
C LEU A 40 22.67 -4.54 -17.53
N LEU A 41 23.11 -5.17 -18.62
CA LEU A 41 22.82 -6.58 -18.88
C LEU A 41 23.57 -7.52 -17.93
N VAL A 42 24.81 -7.19 -17.53
CA VAL A 42 25.61 -7.97 -16.58
C VAL A 42 25.11 -7.79 -15.17
N GLU A 43 24.74 -6.57 -14.78
CA GLU A 43 24.13 -6.29 -13.46
C GLU A 43 22.82 -7.05 -13.26
N ARG A 44 22.07 -7.29 -14.35
CA ARG A 44 20.83 -8.07 -14.37
C ARG A 44 21.03 -9.43 -15.08
N ALA A 45 22.18 -10.06 -14.85
CA ALA A 45 22.47 -11.35 -15.47
C ALA A 45 21.41 -12.38 -15.13
N GLY A 46 20.95 -13.10 -16.16
CA GLY A 46 19.86 -14.09 -16.01
C GLY A 46 18.43 -13.50 -16.15
N GLU A 47 18.26 -12.19 -16.13
CA GLU A 47 16.96 -11.52 -16.32
C GLU A 47 16.79 -11.03 -17.77
N VAL A 48 15.54 -10.85 -18.19
CA VAL A 48 15.22 -10.24 -19.49
C VAL A 48 15.09 -8.73 -19.30
N VAL A 49 16.08 -7.98 -19.79
CA VAL A 49 16.03 -6.51 -19.78
C VAL A 49 15.20 -6.03 -20.97
N SER A 50 14.13 -5.30 -20.69
CA SER A 50 13.23 -4.81 -21.73
C SER A 50 13.90 -3.74 -22.61
N LYS A 51 13.41 -3.58 -23.84
CA LYS A 51 13.91 -2.49 -24.73
C LYS A 51 13.66 -1.11 -24.10
N ALA A 52 12.54 -0.94 -23.39
CA ALA A 52 12.22 0.30 -22.72
C ALA A 52 13.24 0.63 -21.61
N ASP A 53 13.65 -0.36 -20.81
CA ASP A 53 14.66 -0.19 -19.75
C ASP A 53 16.03 0.16 -20.37
N LEU A 54 16.41 -0.52 -21.47
CA LEU A 54 17.64 -0.21 -22.18
C LEU A 54 17.63 1.21 -22.76
N PHE A 55 16.52 1.67 -23.32
CA PHE A 55 16.40 3.04 -23.79
C PHE A 55 16.46 4.06 -22.66
N ALA A 56 15.75 3.82 -21.55
CA ALA A 56 15.75 4.71 -20.40
C ALA A 56 17.14 4.84 -19.74
N HIS A 57 17.89 3.75 -19.69
CA HIS A 57 19.22 3.74 -19.07
C HIS A 57 20.32 4.32 -19.99
N VAL A 58 20.32 3.93 -21.26
CA VAL A 58 21.43 4.25 -22.19
C VAL A 58 21.23 5.58 -22.91
N TRP A 59 19.97 6.05 -23.08
CA TRP A 59 19.61 7.30 -23.76
C TRP A 59 18.57 8.13 -22.99
N PRO A 60 18.83 8.52 -21.73
CA PRO A 60 17.83 9.17 -20.87
C PRO A 60 17.31 10.51 -21.39
N SER A 61 18.01 11.16 -22.34
CA SER A 61 17.67 12.48 -22.85
C SER A 61 17.33 12.53 -24.34
N TYR A 62 17.21 11.37 -25.03
CA TYR A 62 17.04 11.33 -26.49
C TYR A 62 15.94 10.33 -26.90
N ILE A 63 15.08 10.72 -27.85
CA ILE A 63 14.17 9.80 -28.52
C ILE A 63 14.98 9.04 -29.58
N VAL A 64 15.23 7.77 -29.37
CA VAL A 64 16.04 6.92 -30.23
C VAL A 64 15.20 5.79 -30.80
N HIS A 65 15.33 5.53 -32.10
CA HIS A 65 14.62 4.45 -32.79
C HIS A 65 15.20 3.05 -32.47
N ASP A 66 14.34 2.03 -32.49
CA ASP A 66 14.66 0.61 -32.23
C ASP A 66 15.89 0.08 -33.04
N HIS A 67 16.14 0.67 -34.19
CA HIS A 67 17.29 0.36 -35.03
C HIS A 67 18.65 0.64 -34.36
N ASN A 68 18.76 1.74 -33.60
CA ASN A 68 19.99 2.12 -32.93
C ASN A 68 20.36 1.16 -31.79
N LEU A 69 19.36 0.67 -31.04
CA LEU A 69 19.58 -0.36 -30.01
C LEU A 69 20.08 -1.66 -30.65
N LYS A 70 19.46 -2.10 -31.75
CA LYS A 70 19.87 -3.31 -32.47
C LYS A 70 21.31 -3.22 -32.99
N VAL A 71 21.70 -2.05 -33.53
CA VAL A 71 23.07 -1.81 -34.02
C VAL A 71 24.08 -1.87 -32.87
N ASN A 72 23.80 -1.21 -31.75
CA ASN A 72 24.71 -1.20 -30.59
C ASN A 72 24.84 -2.60 -29.95
N VAL A 73 23.73 -3.35 -29.82
CA VAL A 73 23.79 -4.76 -29.35
C VAL A 73 24.53 -5.65 -30.34
N GLY A 74 24.35 -5.43 -31.63
CA GLY A 74 25.07 -6.16 -32.67
C GLY A 74 26.59 -5.91 -32.63
N ASN A 75 27.00 -4.65 -32.42
CA ASN A 75 28.43 -4.29 -32.25
C ASN A 75 28.99 -4.86 -30.96
N LEU A 76 28.24 -4.79 -29.87
CA LEU A 76 28.63 -5.37 -28.57
C LEU A 76 28.84 -6.90 -28.69
N ARG A 77 27.89 -7.62 -29.28
CA ARG A 77 28.05 -9.06 -29.55
C ARG A 77 29.31 -9.37 -30.34
N ARG A 78 29.57 -8.61 -31.41
CA ARG A 78 30.76 -8.79 -32.24
C ARG A 78 32.04 -8.60 -31.42
N SER A 79 32.13 -7.53 -30.61
CA SER A 79 33.30 -7.29 -29.75
C SER A 79 33.52 -8.39 -28.71
N LEU A 80 32.44 -9.00 -28.18
CA LEU A 80 32.55 -10.14 -27.24
C LEU A 80 32.95 -11.42 -27.96
N THR A 81 32.37 -11.72 -29.14
CA THR A 81 32.67 -12.91 -29.97
C THR A 81 34.07 -12.86 -30.57
N ASP A 82 34.58 -11.67 -30.93
CA ASP A 82 35.97 -11.50 -31.41
C ASP A 82 37.00 -11.87 -30.35
N CYS A 83 36.65 -11.73 -29.07
CA CYS A 83 37.49 -12.10 -27.95
C CYS A 83 37.26 -13.55 -27.45
N ASP A 84 36.02 -14.01 -27.48
CA ASP A 84 35.60 -15.38 -27.10
C ASP A 84 34.63 -15.97 -28.11
N PRO A 85 35.15 -16.60 -29.22
CA PRO A 85 34.30 -17.15 -30.27
C PRO A 85 33.43 -18.34 -29.83
N ALA A 86 33.68 -18.94 -28.67
CA ALA A 86 32.99 -20.14 -28.22
C ALA A 86 31.74 -19.85 -27.38
N ALA A 87 31.52 -18.62 -26.94
CA ALA A 87 30.44 -18.25 -26.05
C ALA A 87 29.53 -17.14 -26.64
N ASP A 88 28.23 -17.31 -26.53
CA ASP A 88 27.21 -16.26 -26.78
C ASP A 88 26.69 -15.74 -25.45
N TYR A 89 27.12 -14.53 -25.08
CA TYR A 89 26.80 -13.90 -23.79
C TYR A 89 25.46 -13.16 -23.76
N ILE A 90 24.87 -12.83 -24.93
CA ILE A 90 23.67 -11.99 -24.99
C ILE A 90 22.60 -12.65 -25.89
N ALA A 91 21.55 -13.18 -25.27
CA ALA A 91 20.41 -13.73 -25.99
C ALA A 91 19.39 -12.62 -26.36
N THR A 92 18.72 -12.79 -27.49
CA THR A 92 17.58 -11.95 -27.89
C THR A 92 16.29 -12.68 -27.55
N ILE A 93 15.45 -12.09 -26.72
CA ILE A 93 14.12 -12.63 -26.40
C ILE A 93 13.09 -11.90 -27.28
N ALA A 94 12.54 -12.64 -28.23
CA ALA A 94 11.64 -12.06 -29.24
C ALA A 94 10.46 -11.30 -28.60
N GLY A 95 10.26 -10.05 -29.02
CA GLY A 95 9.19 -9.18 -28.51
C GLY A 95 9.41 -8.63 -27.09
N ARG A 96 10.40 -9.09 -26.31
CA ARG A 96 10.60 -8.70 -24.91
C ARG A 96 11.87 -7.87 -24.66
N GLY A 97 13.00 -8.21 -25.28
CA GLY A 97 14.26 -7.48 -25.03
C GLY A 97 15.50 -8.36 -25.18
N TYR A 98 16.49 -8.13 -24.33
CA TYR A 98 17.78 -8.86 -24.33
C TYR A 98 18.07 -9.44 -22.94
N LYS A 99 18.80 -10.56 -22.91
CA LYS A 99 19.16 -11.26 -21.67
C LYS A 99 20.64 -11.59 -21.69
N PHE A 100 21.35 -11.34 -20.60
CA PHE A 100 22.70 -11.85 -20.39
C PHE A 100 22.63 -13.31 -19.90
N VAL A 101 23.29 -14.22 -20.64
CA VAL A 101 23.20 -15.67 -20.37
C VAL A 101 24.51 -16.27 -19.85
N GLY A 102 25.60 -15.48 -19.75
CA GLY A 102 26.84 -15.91 -19.13
C GLY A 102 26.73 -15.96 -17.62
N ALA A 103 27.41 -16.92 -16.98
CA ALA A 103 27.57 -16.92 -15.52
C ALA A 103 28.43 -15.72 -15.12
N VAL A 104 27.95 -14.90 -14.16
CA VAL A 104 28.64 -13.71 -13.66
C VAL A 104 29.06 -13.95 -12.23
N GLU A 105 30.36 -13.80 -11.96
CA GLU A 105 30.93 -13.77 -10.61
C GLU A 105 31.29 -12.31 -10.26
N SER A 106 31.00 -11.88 -9.04
CA SER A 106 31.44 -10.59 -8.54
C SER A 106 32.47 -10.80 -7.43
N ASP A 107 33.51 -9.96 -7.41
CA ASP A 107 34.58 -9.98 -6.37
C ASP A 107 34.09 -9.49 -4.99
N LEU A 108 32.77 -9.28 -4.83
CA LEU A 108 32.12 -8.99 -3.57
C LEU A 108 31.81 -10.30 -2.84
N PRO A 109 31.98 -10.36 -1.49
CA PRO A 109 31.28 -11.36 -0.69
C PRO A 109 29.82 -11.22 -1.09
N ALA A 110 29.16 -12.35 -1.39
CA ALA A 110 27.79 -12.37 -1.88
C ALA A 110 27.00 -11.26 -1.19
N PRO A 111 26.47 -10.29 -1.92
CA PRO A 111 25.70 -9.28 -1.25
C PRO A 111 24.65 -10.06 -0.49
N VAL A 112 24.68 -9.95 0.85
CA VAL A 112 23.45 -10.08 1.62
C VAL A 112 22.55 -9.16 0.86
N ARG A 113 21.66 -9.73 0.01
CA ARG A 113 20.64 -8.94 -0.67
C ARG A 113 20.06 -8.09 0.45
N PRO A 114 20.17 -6.76 0.39
CA PRO A 114 19.43 -5.98 1.34
C PRO A 114 18.02 -6.52 1.17
N VAL A 115 17.48 -7.08 2.25
CA VAL A 115 16.04 -7.29 2.39
C VAL A 115 15.47 -6.04 1.78
N SER A 116 14.83 -6.17 0.63
CA SER A 116 14.30 -5.08 -0.19
C SER A 116 13.84 -4.01 0.77
N SER A 117 14.43 -2.83 0.66
CA SER A 117 14.06 -1.69 1.50
C SER A 117 12.55 -1.66 1.59
N PRO A 118 11.99 -1.62 2.79
CA PRO A 118 10.55 -1.71 2.97
C PRO A 118 9.89 -0.73 2.01
N ALA A 119 8.92 -1.19 1.28
CA ALA A 119 8.16 -0.57 0.21
C ALA A 119 8.44 0.93 0.09
N SER A 120 9.08 1.35 -0.99
CA SER A 120 9.20 2.76 -1.36
C SER A 120 7.85 3.41 -1.10
N LEU A 121 7.84 4.54 -0.38
CA LEU A 121 6.64 5.31 -0.08
C LEU A 121 5.95 5.62 -1.41
N HIS A 122 4.87 4.90 -1.73
CA HIS A 122 4.27 4.87 -3.06
C HIS A 122 3.31 6.04 -3.35
N TYR A 123 3.50 7.17 -2.69
CA TYR A 123 2.79 8.39 -3.03
C TYR A 123 3.80 9.49 -3.38
N ALA A 124 4.41 9.37 -4.54
CA ALA A 124 5.21 10.43 -5.12
C ALA A 124 4.34 11.68 -5.32
N ALA A 125 4.86 12.81 -4.89
CA ALA A 125 4.28 14.11 -5.23
C ALA A 125 4.12 14.22 -6.77
N PRO A 126 3.14 14.98 -7.27
CA PRO A 126 2.88 15.12 -8.71
C PRO A 126 4.17 15.36 -9.49
N HIS A 127 4.49 14.51 -10.48
CA HIS A 127 5.77 14.54 -11.20
C HIS A 127 5.99 15.81 -12.03
N ASP A 128 4.92 16.43 -12.52
CA ASP A 128 4.96 17.63 -13.35
C ASP A 128 4.50 18.88 -12.58
N VAL A 129 5.37 19.46 -11.77
CA VAL A 129 5.16 20.81 -11.28
C VAL A 129 5.93 21.77 -12.19
N PRO A 130 5.25 22.64 -12.95
CA PRO A 130 5.91 23.66 -13.79
C PRO A 130 6.83 24.51 -12.94
N LYS A 131 7.92 25.02 -13.54
CA LYS A 131 8.79 25.99 -12.87
C LYS A 131 7.95 27.16 -12.35
N LEU A 132 7.98 27.36 -11.02
CA LEU A 132 7.21 28.41 -10.39
C LEU A 132 7.86 29.77 -10.64
N LEU A 133 7.08 30.72 -11.15
CA LEU A 133 7.54 32.08 -11.39
C LEU A 133 7.48 32.89 -10.10
N GLY A 134 8.59 33.58 -9.75
CA GLY A 134 8.65 34.49 -8.63
C GLY A 134 8.44 33.88 -7.24
N ARG A 135 8.74 32.59 -7.07
CA ARG A 135 8.57 31.86 -5.79
C ARG A 135 9.88 31.35 -5.18
N ASP A 136 11.04 31.67 -5.78
CA ASP A 136 12.34 31.19 -5.30
C ASP A 136 12.64 31.61 -3.86
N GLU A 137 12.27 32.83 -3.48
CA GLU A 137 12.44 33.32 -2.10
C GLU A 137 11.54 32.58 -1.11
N ALA A 138 10.27 32.35 -1.47
CA ALA A 138 9.33 31.59 -0.65
C ALA A 138 9.82 30.15 -0.44
N ILE A 139 10.38 29.51 -1.47
CA ILE A 139 10.96 28.17 -1.37
C ILE A 139 12.13 28.18 -0.35
N ARG A 140 13.07 29.13 -0.46
CA ARG A 140 14.20 29.25 0.48
C ARG A 140 13.73 29.45 1.92
N GLN A 141 12.74 30.33 2.12
CA GLN A 141 12.18 30.61 3.45
C GLN A 141 11.51 29.37 4.05
N ILE A 142 10.71 28.65 3.28
CA ILE A 142 10.04 27.40 3.74
C ILE A 142 11.10 26.34 4.11
N CYS A 143 12.15 26.17 3.29
CA CYS A 143 13.22 25.25 3.61
C CYS A 143 13.93 25.62 4.92
N GLY A 144 14.23 26.92 5.10
CA GLY A 144 14.82 27.42 6.35
C GLY A 144 13.90 27.27 7.57
N GLN A 145 12.59 27.43 7.41
CA GLN A 145 11.60 27.20 8.47
C GLN A 145 11.50 25.71 8.82
N LEU A 146 11.55 24.82 7.83
CA LEU A 146 11.59 23.36 8.05
C LEU A 146 12.82 22.93 8.82
N ASP A 147 14.00 23.51 8.52
CA ASP A 147 15.24 23.22 9.26
C ASP A 147 15.16 23.63 10.74
N GLN A 148 14.43 24.72 11.04
CA GLN A 148 14.30 25.27 12.38
C GLN A 148 13.26 24.56 13.24
N ALA A 149 12.11 24.24 12.67
CA ALA A 149 10.93 23.78 13.42
C ALA A 149 10.41 22.41 13.01
N GLY A 150 10.86 21.84 11.90
CA GLY A 150 10.39 20.57 11.35
C GLY A 150 8.95 20.61 10.80
N TYR A 151 8.16 21.63 11.12
CA TYR A 151 6.77 21.75 10.72
C TYR A 151 6.40 23.15 10.24
N VAL A 152 5.88 23.25 9.02
CA VAL A 152 5.47 24.51 8.38
C VAL A 152 4.07 24.39 7.78
N THR A 153 3.21 25.37 8.01
CA THR A 153 1.92 25.50 7.33
C THR A 153 1.98 26.65 6.33
N ILE A 154 1.78 26.36 5.05
CA ILE A 154 1.60 27.36 4.00
C ILE A 154 0.17 27.83 4.02
N VAL A 155 -0.05 29.06 4.45
CA VAL A 155 -1.36 29.68 4.57
C VAL A 155 -1.57 30.70 3.46
N GLY A 156 -2.68 30.63 2.76
CA GLY A 156 -2.99 31.61 1.70
C GLY A 156 -4.34 31.36 1.03
N PRO A 157 -4.80 32.29 0.20
CA PRO A 157 -6.07 32.18 -0.48
C PRO A 157 -6.12 31.00 -1.46
N GLY A 158 -7.34 30.58 -1.82
CA GLY A 158 -7.56 29.59 -2.88
C GLY A 158 -6.94 30.09 -4.20
N GLY A 159 -6.27 29.22 -4.92
CA GLY A 159 -5.65 29.61 -6.20
C GLY A 159 -4.32 30.36 -6.13
N ALA A 160 -3.75 30.61 -4.93
CA ALA A 160 -2.43 31.26 -4.79
C ALA A 160 -1.25 30.37 -5.17
N GLY A 161 -1.47 29.02 -5.33
CA GLY A 161 -0.43 28.07 -5.68
C GLY A 161 0.23 27.38 -4.48
N LYS A 162 -0.48 27.26 -3.33
CA LYS A 162 0.01 26.61 -2.09
C LYS A 162 0.54 25.19 -2.34
N THR A 163 -0.26 24.35 -2.97
CA THR A 163 0.09 22.96 -3.30
C THR A 163 1.35 22.88 -4.17
N SER A 164 1.40 23.67 -5.24
CA SER A 164 2.56 23.72 -6.14
C SER A 164 3.83 24.17 -5.40
N LEU A 165 3.70 25.16 -4.51
CA LEU A 165 4.81 25.64 -3.69
C LEU A 165 5.26 24.58 -2.69
N ALA A 166 4.33 23.88 -2.02
CA ALA A 166 4.64 22.80 -1.08
C ALA A 166 5.43 21.67 -1.75
N VAL A 167 4.94 21.20 -2.91
CA VAL A 167 5.61 20.14 -3.68
C VAL A 167 7.00 20.57 -4.15
N THR A 168 7.13 21.81 -4.66
CA THR A 168 8.42 22.32 -5.12
C THR A 168 9.41 22.50 -3.98
N ALA A 169 8.97 23.06 -2.86
CA ALA A 169 9.80 23.22 -1.66
C ALA A 169 10.23 21.88 -1.09
N ALA A 170 9.32 20.91 -1.02
CA ALA A 170 9.64 19.57 -0.53
C ALA A 170 10.72 18.87 -1.40
N ARG A 171 10.63 18.97 -2.73
CA ARG A 171 11.63 18.44 -3.65
C ARG A 171 12.97 19.15 -3.55
N HIS A 172 12.94 20.46 -3.29
CA HIS A 172 14.17 21.23 -3.08
C HIS A 172 14.82 20.86 -1.74
N TYR A 173 14.02 20.57 -0.73
CA TYR A 173 14.46 20.21 0.62
C TYR A 173 14.98 18.76 0.69
N ARG A 174 14.32 17.83 0.00
CA ARG A 174 14.68 16.39 -0.04
C ARG A 174 14.88 15.96 -1.48
N ALA A 175 16.11 15.63 -1.86
CA ALA A 175 16.42 15.07 -3.16
C ALA A 175 16.09 13.56 -3.15
N GLY A 176 14.94 13.18 -3.69
CA GLY A 176 14.50 11.79 -3.88
C GLY A 176 13.01 11.62 -3.64
N ASP A 177 12.29 11.02 -4.60
CA ASP A 177 10.83 10.82 -4.53
C ASP A 177 10.42 9.89 -3.37
N ASP A 178 11.27 8.95 -2.95
CA ASP A 178 11.00 8.01 -1.86
C ASP A 178 11.03 8.66 -0.46
N ALA A 179 11.49 9.90 -0.35
CA ALA A 179 11.58 10.64 0.91
C ALA A 179 10.38 11.57 1.16
N ILE A 180 9.39 11.64 0.25
CA ILE A 180 8.26 12.54 0.31
C ILE A 180 6.96 11.74 0.28
N ALA A 181 6.09 11.94 1.27
CA ALA A 181 4.72 11.40 1.30
C ALA A 181 3.71 12.53 1.06
N PHE A 182 2.95 12.45 -0.03
CA PHE A 182 1.94 13.44 -0.38
C PHE A 182 0.53 12.95 -0.01
N ILE A 183 -0.17 13.71 0.81
CA ILE A 183 -1.52 13.43 1.32
C ILE A 183 -2.45 14.55 0.87
N ASP A 184 -3.33 14.28 -0.09
CA ASP A 184 -4.36 15.23 -0.54
C ASP A 184 -5.64 14.99 0.26
N LEU A 185 -6.01 15.97 1.11
CA LEU A 185 -7.22 15.94 1.92
C LEU A 185 -8.44 16.54 1.20
N SER A 186 -8.29 17.09 -0.01
CA SER A 186 -9.37 17.75 -0.75
C SER A 186 -10.59 16.85 -1.00
N THR A 187 -10.38 15.53 -1.11
CA THR A 187 -11.44 14.54 -1.35
C THR A 187 -12.11 14.03 -0.09
N ILE A 188 -11.63 14.45 1.10
CA ILE A 188 -12.06 13.90 2.39
C ILE A 188 -13.06 14.84 3.05
N GLY A 189 -14.35 14.54 2.90
CA GLY A 189 -15.42 15.31 3.52
C GLY A 189 -15.66 15.01 5.01
N ASP A 190 -15.27 13.83 5.49
CA ASP A 190 -15.45 13.41 6.88
C ASP A 190 -14.11 13.36 7.63
N PRO A 191 -13.96 14.11 8.74
CA PRO A 191 -12.72 14.12 9.54
C PRO A 191 -12.21 12.75 9.96
N ARG A 192 -13.08 11.75 10.09
CA ARG A 192 -12.71 10.36 10.45
C ARG A 192 -11.78 9.70 9.45
N PHE A 193 -11.72 10.17 8.20
CA PHE A 193 -10.89 9.61 7.15
C PHE A 193 -9.51 10.29 6.99
N VAL A 194 -9.21 11.34 7.76
CA VAL A 194 -7.90 12.02 7.70
C VAL A 194 -6.77 11.05 8.06
N VAL A 195 -6.89 10.33 9.16
CA VAL A 195 -5.85 9.35 9.58
C VAL A 195 -5.73 8.18 8.61
N PRO A 196 -6.83 7.58 8.12
CA PRO A 196 -6.79 6.62 7.02
C PRO A 196 -6.09 7.10 5.75
N ALA A 197 -6.28 8.36 5.36
CA ALA A 197 -5.60 8.92 4.19
C ALA A 197 -4.08 9.02 4.40
N ILE A 198 -3.65 9.49 5.57
CA ILE A 198 -2.22 9.53 5.93
C ILE A 198 -1.63 8.12 5.94
N ALA A 199 -2.31 7.16 6.55
CA ALA A 199 -1.88 5.77 6.58
C ALA A 199 -1.77 5.18 5.18
N SER A 200 -2.76 5.45 4.33
CA SER A 200 -2.73 5.01 2.92
C SER A 200 -1.54 5.59 2.16
N ALA A 201 -1.23 6.89 2.36
CA ALA A 201 -0.07 7.53 1.73
C ALA A 201 1.26 6.94 2.22
N LEU A 202 1.33 6.50 3.47
CA LEU A 202 2.49 5.84 4.05
C LEU A 202 2.54 4.34 3.75
N GLY A 203 1.52 3.77 3.13
CA GLY A 203 1.43 2.34 2.83
C GLY A 203 1.23 1.47 4.08
N ILE A 204 0.52 1.97 5.09
CA ILE A 204 0.29 1.27 6.36
C ILE A 204 -1.20 1.03 6.62
N SER A 205 -1.50 -0.04 7.35
CA SER A 205 -2.85 -0.35 7.86
C SER A 205 -3.03 0.14 9.30
N LEU A 206 -4.21 0.68 9.59
CA LEU A 206 -4.47 1.33 10.88
C LEU A 206 -4.98 0.39 11.96
N GLY A 207 -4.49 0.55 13.18
CA GLY A 207 -4.96 -0.11 14.40
C GLY A 207 -6.35 0.28 14.87
N LEU A 208 -6.99 -0.62 15.65
CA LEU A 208 -8.34 -0.38 16.19
C LEU A 208 -8.35 0.61 17.36
N ASP A 209 -7.32 0.57 18.19
CA ASP A 209 -7.33 1.31 19.45
C ASP A 209 -6.65 2.68 19.34
N ASP A 210 -5.59 2.82 18.54
CA ASP A 210 -4.89 4.08 18.32
C ASP A 210 -4.41 4.24 16.85
N PRO A 211 -5.27 4.72 15.94
CA PRO A 211 -4.91 4.89 14.54
C PRO A 211 -3.74 5.85 14.31
N VAL A 212 -3.63 6.90 15.11
CA VAL A 212 -2.54 7.89 15.01
C VAL A 212 -1.24 7.29 15.51
N GLY A 213 -1.28 6.46 16.57
CA GLY A 213 -0.11 5.75 17.09
C GLY A 213 0.52 4.82 16.05
N GLY A 214 -0.28 4.18 15.20
CA GLY A 214 0.21 3.39 14.06
C GLY A 214 1.00 4.23 13.05
N VAL A 215 0.52 5.41 12.70
CA VAL A 215 1.24 6.38 11.85
C VAL A 215 2.55 6.81 12.50
N ILE A 216 2.51 7.16 13.79
CA ILE A 216 3.68 7.60 14.58
C ILE A 216 4.77 6.52 14.62
N ALA A 217 4.40 5.27 14.82
CA ALA A 217 5.36 4.17 14.87
C ALA A 217 6.19 4.07 13.58
N VAL A 218 5.55 4.20 12.42
CA VAL A 218 6.24 4.17 11.12
C VAL A 218 7.09 5.42 10.90
N LEU A 219 6.60 6.58 11.32
CA LEU A 219 7.35 7.84 11.17
C LEU A 219 8.61 7.90 12.06
N ARG A 220 8.64 7.16 13.18
CA ARG A 220 9.86 7.03 14.02
C ARG A 220 10.98 6.26 13.33
N GLU A 221 10.65 5.32 12.47
CA GLU A 221 11.62 4.50 11.73
C GLU A 221 12.04 5.12 10.40
N LYS A 222 11.07 5.70 9.71
CA LYS A 222 11.26 6.40 8.45
C LYS A 222 10.91 7.85 8.66
N THR A 223 11.81 8.75 8.39
CA THR A 223 11.60 10.19 8.51
C THR A 223 11.28 10.84 7.15
N PRO A 224 10.14 10.48 6.48
CA PRO A 224 9.75 11.15 5.26
C PRO A 224 9.34 12.58 5.56
N LEU A 225 9.41 13.45 4.54
CA LEU A 225 8.72 14.73 4.57
C LEU A 225 7.26 14.50 4.19
N LEU A 226 6.34 14.81 5.11
CA LEU A 226 4.90 14.72 4.88
C LEU A 226 4.39 16.02 4.26
N ILE A 227 3.76 15.95 3.09
CA ILE A 227 2.96 17.06 2.55
C ILE A 227 1.49 16.75 2.83
N ILE A 228 0.83 17.55 3.65
CA ILE A 228 -0.59 17.42 3.98
C ILE A 228 -1.32 18.59 3.32
N ASP A 229 -1.95 18.32 2.18
CA ASP A 229 -2.54 19.33 1.32
C ASP A 229 -4.04 19.52 1.58
N ASN A 230 -4.53 20.76 1.48
CA ASN A 230 -5.94 21.14 1.62
C ASN A 230 -6.56 20.80 2.99
N CYS A 231 -5.91 21.25 4.08
CA CYS A 231 -6.37 20.97 5.46
C CYS A 231 -7.66 21.70 5.86
N GLU A 232 -8.07 22.75 5.14
CA GLU A 232 -9.07 23.73 5.58
C GLU A 232 -10.45 23.15 5.91
N HIS A 233 -10.92 22.13 5.22
CA HIS A 233 -12.27 21.57 5.46
C HIS A 233 -12.30 20.46 6.51
N VAL A 234 -11.16 19.95 6.93
CA VAL A 234 -10.99 18.96 8.01
C VAL A 234 -10.00 19.45 9.07
N ILE A 235 -9.88 20.75 9.25
CA ILE A 235 -8.82 21.45 9.98
C ILE A 235 -8.65 20.95 11.41
N ALA A 236 -9.74 20.69 12.13
CA ALA A 236 -9.69 20.26 13.52
C ALA A 236 -9.02 18.88 13.68
N MET A 237 -9.31 17.94 12.76
CA MET A 237 -8.69 16.62 12.76
C MET A 237 -7.25 16.69 12.24
N ALA A 238 -7.00 17.42 11.16
CA ALA A 238 -5.66 17.66 10.64
C ALA A 238 -4.74 18.25 11.71
N ALA A 239 -5.19 19.27 12.42
CA ALA A 239 -4.48 19.88 13.54
C ALA A 239 -4.17 18.88 14.65
N THR A 240 -5.15 18.07 15.07
CA THR A 240 -4.97 17.05 16.11
C THR A 240 -3.91 16.01 15.71
N VAL A 241 -3.95 15.55 14.47
CA VAL A 241 -3.00 14.55 13.97
C VAL A 241 -1.60 15.13 13.83
N VAL A 242 -1.47 16.32 13.25
CA VAL A 242 -0.18 17.01 13.07
C VAL A 242 0.45 17.35 14.40
N GLU A 243 -0.32 17.87 15.38
CA GLU A 243 0.14 18.15 16.74
C GLU A 243 0.71 16.90 17.40
N ARG A 244 0.02 15.77 17.27
CA ARG A 244 0.46 14.51 17.85
C ARG A 244 1.71 13.96 17.16
N ILE A 245 1.78 14.02 15.82
CA ILE A 245 2.97 13.60 15.07
C ILE A 245 4.17 14.46 15.45
N SER A 246 4.04 15.80 15.43
CA SER A 246 5.14 16.72 15.74
C SER A 246 5.63 16.60 17.18
N SER A 247 4.75 16.26 18.13
CA SER A 247 5.09 16.07 19.52
C SER A 247 5.78 14.73 19.80
N GLU A 248 5.32 13.65 19.18
CA GLU A 248 5.81 12.29 19.43
C GLU A 248 6.96 11.86 18.50
N VAL A 249 7.13 12.54 17.35
CA VAL A 249 8.19 12.30 16.37
C VAL A 249 8.88 13.62 15.99
N PRO A 250 9.73 14.18 16.85
CA PRO A 250 10.40 15.46 16.56
C PRO A 250 11.30 15.47 15.30
N ALA A 251 11.67 14.30 14.82
CA ALA A 251 12.45 14.15 13.58
C ALA A 251 11.58 14.13 12.31
N ALA A 252 10.24 14.12 12.41
CA ALA A 252 9.37 14.18 11.25
C ALA A 252 9.29 15.60 10.69
N PHE A 253 9.36 15.72 9.36
CA PHE A 253 9.18 16.97 8.64
C PHE A 253 7.77 17.04 8.07
N ILE A 254 7.05 18.13 8.35
CA ILE A 254 5.66 18.32 7.92
C ILE A 254 5.51 19.63 7.17
N LEU A 255 4.90 19.59 6.01
CA LEU A 255 4.53 20.73 5.21
C LEU A 255 3.02 20.69 4.94
N ALA A 256 2.27 21.45 5.69
CA ALA A 256 0.81 21.55 5.52
C ALA A 256 0.42 22.70 4.60
N THR A 257 -0.68 22.56 3.88
CA THR A 257 -1.32 23.69 3.18
C THR A 257 -2.74 23.91 3.67
N SER A 258 -3.12 25.17 3.86
CA SER A 258 -4.45 25.52 4.35
C SER A 258 -4.82 26.96 3.96
N ARG A 259 -6.10 27.30 4.04
CA ARG A 259 -6.58 28.72 3.93
C ARG A 259 -6.41 29.48 5.23
N GLU A 260 -6.35 28.79 6.35
CA GLU A 260 -6.12 29.36 7.68
C GLU A 260 -5.11 28.51 8.46
N PRO A 261 -4.44 29.07 9.49
CA PRO A 261 -3.50 28.32 10.32
C PRO A 261 -4.18 27.15 11.04
N LEU A 262 -3.45 26.01 11.21
CA LEU A 262 -3.92 24.88 11.99
C LEU A 262 -3.95 25.15 13.50
N ARG A 263 -3.21 26.17 13.96
CA ARG A 263 -3.13 26.62 15.35
C ARG A 263 -2.60 25.58 16.33
N THR A 264 -1.59 24.85 15.90
CA THR A 264 -0.87 23.85 16.71
C THR A 264 0.37 24.46 17.38
N ARG A 265 0.90 23.82 18.45
CA ARG A 265 1.98 24.40 19.27
C ARG A 265 3.29 24.65 18.54
N HIS A 266 3.64 23.79 17.58
CA HIS A 266 4.92 23.83 16.87
C HIS A 266 4.80 24.38 15.45
N GLU A 267 3.65 24.95 15.10
CA GLU A 267 3.37 25.46 13.77
C GLU A 267 4.20 26.68 13.43
N GLN A 268 5.00 26.59 12.37
CA GLN A 268 5.54 27.76 11.68
C GLN A 268 4.63 28.13 10.51
N ILE A 269 4.20 29.38 10.46
CA ILE A 269 3.26 29.83 9.43
C ILE A 269 4.03 30.57 8.35
N HIS A 270 3.88 30.11 7.11
CA HIS A 270 4.33 30.81 5.92
C HIS A 270 3.13 31.39 5.16
N PHE A 271 2.97 32.72 5.20
CA PHE A 271 1.88 33.38 4.47
C PHE A 271 2.21 33.55 3.00
N LEU A 272 1.41 32.91 2.13
CA LEU A 272 1.54 32.99 0.68
C LEU A 272 0.56 34.02 0.11
N SER A 273 1.10 35.10 -0.41
CA SER A 273 0.34 36.15 -1.14
C SER A 273 0.25 35.79 -2.65
N GLY A 274 -0.53 36.57 -3.39
CA GLY A 274 -0.51 36.56 -4.85
C GLY A 274 0.90 36.80 -5.43
N LEU A 275 1.07 36.54 -6.72
CA LEU A 275 2.29 36.88 -7.45
C LEU A 275 2.47 38.41 -7.52
N ALA A 276 3.73 38.84 -7.44
CA ALA A 276 4.03 40.25 -7.58
C ALA A 276 3.58 40.76 -8.95
N HIS A 277 2.89 41.90 -8.95
CA HIS A 277 2.39 42.58 -10.15
C HIS A 277 2.69 44.06 -10.10
N PRO A 278 2.78 44.75 -11.24
CA PRO A 278 2.93 46.21 -11.25
C PRO A 278 1.69 46.92 -10.69
N ASP A 279 1.90 48.12 -10.13
CA ASP A 279 0.78 49.01 -9.82
C ASP A 279 0.22 49.58 -11.13
N PRO A 280 -1.08 49.35 -11.47
CA PRO A 280 -1.68 49.82 -12.72
C PRO A 280 -1.78 51.31 -12.84
N THR A 281 -1.61 52.06 -11.73
CA THR A 281 -1.63 53.54 -11.73
C THR A 281 -0.29 54.13 -12.17
N ILE A 282 0.79 53.34 -12.20
CA ILE A 282 2.13 53.75 -12.61
C ILE A 282 2.36 53.31 -14.05
N ALA A 283 2.64 54.28 -14.93
CA ALA A 283 2.99 53.97 -16.33
C ALA A 283 4.42 53.41 -16.38
N LEU A 284 4.53 52.05 -16.49
CA LEU A 284 5.78 51.35 -16.66
C LEU A 284 6.01 51.00 -18.12
N PRO A 285 7.27 51.07 -18.63
CA PRO A 285 7.63 50.50 -19.94
C PRO A 285 7.29 48.98 -20.00
N ALA A 286 6.92 48.47 -21.15
CA ALA A 286 6.58 47.06 -21.33
C ALA A 286 7.73 46.13 -20.87
N SER A 287 8.99 46.51 -21.14
CA SER A 287 10.18 45.74 -20.72
C SER A 287 10.32 45.60 -19.19
N GLU A 288 9.90 46.57 -18.42
CA GLU A 288 9.90 46.52 -16.97
C GLU A 288 8.70 45.74 -16.44
N ALA A 289 7.50 45.94 -17.02
CA ALA A 289 6.32 45.18 -16.65
C ALA A 289 6.44 43.67 -16.88
N LEU A 290 7.17 43.23 -17.92
CA LEU A 290 7.46 41.85 -18.23
C LEU A 290 8.41 41.17 -17.20
N GLN A 291 9.05 41.90 -16.31
CA GLN A 291 9.84 41.33 -15.22
C GLN A 291 8.99 40.83 -14.03
N PHE A 292 7.75 41.26 -13.94
CA PHE A 292 6.88 40.85 -12.86
C PHE A 292 6.30 39.45 -13.05
N PRO A 293 6.37 38.54 -12.04
CA PRO A 293 5.93 37.18 -12.13
C PRO A 293 4.48 36.99 -12.59
N ALA A 294 3.57 37.85 -12.15
CA ALA A 294 2.16 37.78 -12.55
C ALA A 294 1.99 38.04 -14.07
N VAL A 295 2.72 39.04 -14.61
CA VAL A 295 2.72 39.35 -16.04
C VAL A 295 3.36 38.24 -16.84
N GLN A 296 4.49 37.71 -16.37
CA GLN A 296 5.16 36.56 -17.00
C GLN A 296 4.26 35.34 -17.09
N LEU A 297 3.54 35.01 -15.99
CA LEU A 297 2.59 33.91 -15.96
C LEU A 297 1.49 34.12 -17.01
N PHE A 298 0.87 35.31 -17.04
CA PHE A 298 -0.17 35.61 -18.02
C PHE A 298 0.32 35.44 -19.45
N ILE A 299 1.46 36.07 -19.79
CA ILE A 299 2.04 36.00 -21.14
C ILE A 299 2.35 34.55 -21.52
N SER A 300 3.01 33.78 -20.64
CA SER A 300 3.36 32.40 -20.91
C SER A 300 2.13 31.51 -21.16
N ARG A 301 1.00 31.79 -20.53
CA ARG A 301 -0.25 31.03 -20.69
C ARG A 301 -1.13 31.53 -21.84
N SER A 302 -1.02 32.82 -22.22
CA SER A 302 -1.82 33.41 -23.29
C SER A 302 -1.20 33.20 -24.67
N GLN A 303 0.15 33.08 -24.81
CA GLN A 303 0.82 32.82 -26.07
C GLN A 303 0.73 31.32 -26.42
N GLY A 304 0.10 31.01 -27.57
CA GLY A 304 0.34 29.76 -28.28
C GLY A 304 1.77 29.79 -28.84
N CYS A 305 2.26 28.70 -29.44
CA CYS A 305 3.64 28.53 -29.95
C CYS A 305 4.11 29.59 -30.98
N GLY A 306 3.63 30.82 -30.93
CA GLY A 306 3.96 31.93 -31.83
C GLY A 306 5.00 32.85 -31.17
N THR A 307 6.03 33.21 -31.95
CA THR A 307 7.21 34.00 -31.58
C THR A 307 7.03 35.52 -31.62
N ALA A 308 5.81 36.04 -31.69
CA ALA A 308 5.59 37.49 -31.74
C ALA A 308 5.76 38.13 -30.37
N GLU A 309 6.61 39.15 -30.25
CA GLU A 309 6.74 39.98 -29.05
C GLU A 309 5.40 40.66 -28.73
N PRO A 310 4.98 40.70 -27.43
CA PRO A 310 3.75 41.35 -27.02
C PRO A 310 3.81 42.89 -27.26
N THR A 311 2.74 43.45 -27.78
CA THR A 311 2.64 44.91 -27.98
C THR A 311 2.55 45.64 -26.65
N GLU A 312 2.96 46.92 -26.60
CA GLU A 312 2.88 47.77 -25.41
C GLU A 312 1.45 47.87 -24.84
N ASP A 313 0.47 47.99 -25.74
CA ASP A 313 -0.95 48.10 -25.33
C ASP A 313 -1.44 46.77 -24.74
N PHE A 314 -1.02 45.64 -25.31
CA PHE A 314 -1.32 44.31 -24.76
C PHE A 314 -0.72 44.16 -23.33
N VAL A 315 0.56 44.50 -23.16
CA VAL A 315 1.22 44.43 -21.83
C VAL A 315 0.52 45.31 -20.83
N ARG A 316 0.10 46.54 -21.23
CA ARG A 316 -0.65 47.45 -20.34
C ARG A 316 -1.99 46.83 -19.89
N SER A 317 -2.71 46.22 -20.82
CA SER A 317 -3.95 45.50 -20.51
C SER A 317 -3.70 44.32 -19.55
N VAL A 318 -2.64 43.54 -19.76
CA VAL A 318 -2.22 42.43 -18.87
C VAL A 318 -1.89 42.95 -17.46
N VAL A 319 -1.19 44.07 -17.31
CA VAL A 319 -0.89 44.68 -16.01
C VAL A 319 -2.18 44.99 -15.26
N SER A 320 -3.15 45.62 -15.93
CA SER A 320 -4.45 45.93 -15.34
C SER A 320 -5.22 44.68 -14.88
N ILE A 321 -5.15 43.60 -15.67
CA ILE A 321 -5.78 42.31 -15.32
C ILE A 321 -5.10 41.70 -14.10
N CYS A 322 -3.77 41.58 -14.12
CA CYS A 322 -3.01 40.99 -13.02
C CYS A 322 -3.25 41.74 -11.70
N ALA A 323 -3.34 43.08 -11.74
CA ALA A 323 -3.66 43.90 -10.55
C ALA A 323 -5.08 43.60 -10.05
N ARG A 324 -6.10 43.58 -10.92
CA ARG A 324 -7.48 43.24 -10.55
C ARG A 324 -7.62 41.81 -9.99
N LEU A 325 -6.82 40.89 -10.48
CA LEU A 325 -6.79 39.50 -10.01
C LEU A 325 -5.87 39.35 -8.77
N GLU A 326 -5.40 40.47 -8.17
CA GLU A 326 -4.54 40.49 -6.98
C GLU A 326 -3.32 39.55 -7.06
N GLY A 327 -2.83 39.28 -8.28
CA GLY A 327 -1.74 38.36 -8.49
C GLY A 327 -2.07 36.87 -8.23
N LEU A 328 -3.33 36.46 -8.11
CA LEU A 328 -3.73 35.07 -7.86
C LEU A 328 -3.41 34.20 -9.07
N ALA A 329 -2.48 33.26 -8.90
CA ALA A 329 -1.94 32.44 -9.98
C ALA A 329 -3.01 31.73 -10.81
N LEU A 330 -3.95 31.05 -10.16
CA LEU A 330 -5.04 30.33 -10.84
C LEU A 330 -5.97 31.31 -11.60
N ALA A 331 -6.29 32.44 -11.02
CA ALA A 331 -7.14 33.42 -11.68
C ALA A 331 -6.45 34.02 -12.91
N ILE A 332 -5.13 34.23 -12.83
CA ILE A 332 -4.30 34.70 -13.98
C ILE A 332 -4.26 33.63 -15.08
N GLU A 333 -4.06 32.35 -14.74
CA GLU A 333 -4.06 31.25 -15.70
C GLU A 333 -5.41 31.10 -16.39
N LEU A 334 -6.53 31.21 -15.67
CA LEU A 334 -7.89 31.18 -16.23
C LEU A 334 -8.12 32.33 -17.21
N ALA A 335 -7.73 33.54 -16.81
CA ALA A 335 -7.87 34.73 -17.68
C ALA A 335 -7.00 34.59 -18.95
N ALA A 336 -5.75 34.17 -18.81
CA ALA A 336 -4.84 33.96 -19.93
C ALA A 336 -5.32 32.85 -20.87
N GLY A 337 -5.82 31.72 -20.32
CA GLY A 337 -6.40 30.61 -21.08
C GLY A 337 -7.62 31.02 -21.87
N THR A 338 -8.47 31.87 -21.29
CA THR A 338 -9.66 32.42 -21.95
C THR A 338 -9.27 33.35 -23.12
N VAL A 339 -8.29 34.23 -22.91
CA VAL A 339 -7.76 35.09 -23.96
C VAL A 339 -7.19 34.27 -25.11
N ARG A 340 -6.40 33.23 -24.81
CA ARG A 340 -5.84 32.31 -25.82
C ARG A 340 -6.93 31.63 -26.68
N ALA A 341 -8.06 31.25 -26.05
CA ALA A 341 -9.13 30.51 -26.76
C ALA A 341 -10.03 31.40 -27.63
N LEU A 342 -10.16 32.67 -27.29
CA LEU A 342 -11.15 33.58 -27.93
C LEU A 342 -10.54 34.49 -28.99
N ALA A 343 -9.22 34.72 -28.99
CA ALA A 343 -8.69 35.82 -29.79
C ALA A 343 -7.39 35.54 -30.55
N PRO A 344 -7.45 35.40 -31.89
CA PRO A 344 -6.35 35.90 -32.70
C PRO A 344 -6.50 37.37 -33.14
N ALA A 345 -7.66 38.03 -32.98
CA ALA A 345 -7.91 39.23 -33.79
C ALA A 345 -8.03 40.57 -33.07
N ALA A 346 -8.43 40.63 -31.76
CA ALA A 346 -8.46 41.92 -31.04
C ALA A 346 -8.59 41.71 -29.51
N PRO A 347 -7.46 41.63 -28.75
CA PRO A 347 -7.50 41.54 -27.31
C PRO A 347 -8.20 42.69 -26.60
N ASP A 348 -8.08 43.89 -27.13
CA ASP A 348 -8.54 45.12 -26.46
C ASP A 348 -10.05 45.24 -26.28
N ASP A 349 -10.85 44.76 -27.24
CA ASP A 349 -12.31 44.80 -27.17
C ASP A 349 -12.88 43.79 -26.14
N LEU A 350 -12.26 42.62 -25.99
CA LEU A 350 -12.62 41.65 -24.95
C LEU A 350 -12.39 42.19 -23.56
N PHE A 351 -11.39 43.07 -23.36
CA PHE A 351 -11.03 43.64 -22.10
C PHE A 351 -11.92 44.83 -21.69
N ARG A 352 -12.47 45.59 -22.65
CA ARG A 352 -13.33 46.76 -22.34
C ARG A 352 -14.71 46.37 -21.82
N ASP A 353 -15.35 45.35 -22.43
CA ASP A 353 -16.74 44.96 -22.11
C ASP A 353 -16.86 43.83 -21.10
N GLY A 354 -15.89 42.86 -21.07
CA GLY A 354 -15.97 41.67 -20.23
C GLY A 354 -15.51 41.87 -18.78
N PHE A 355 -14.41 42.56 -18.56
CA PHE A 355 -13.83 42.73 -17.22
C PHE A 355 -14.51 43.84 -16.37
N GLY A 356 -15.28 44.74 -16.98
CA GLY A 356 -16.05 45.77 -16.26
C GLY A 356 -17.15 45.19 -15.34
N SER A 357 -17.58 43.94 -15.61
CA SER A 357 -18.66 43.29 -14.83
C SER A 357 -18.15 42.39 -13.71
N MET A 358 -16.85 42.23 -13.50
CA MET A 358 -16.23 41.38 -12.46
C MET A 358 -16.48 41.85 -11.02
N SER A 359 -17.16 42.95 -10.80
CA SER A 359 -17.33 43.58 -9.49
C SER A 359 -18.57 43.13 -8.69
N ARG A 360 -19.24 42.02 -9.05
CA ARG A 360 -20.47 41.56 -8.38
C ARG A 360 -20.39 40.12 -7.89
N GLY A 361 -19.44 39.81 -7.00
CA GLY A 361 -19.53 38.63 -6.13
C GLY A 361 -20.40 38.90 -4.89
N GLU A 362 -20.73 37.89 -4.10
CA GLU A 362 -21.46 38.05 -2.84
C GLU A 362 -20.79 39.12 -1.95
N ARG A 363 -21.54 40.12 -1.56
CA ARG A 363 -21.03 41.32 -0.86
C ARG A 363 -20.39 41.06 0.50
N ASP A 364 -20.63 39.84 1.06
CA ASP A 364 -20.17 39.47 2.41
C ASP A 364 -18.93 38.55 2.41
N ALA A 365 -18.42 38.10 1.24
CA ALA A 365 -17.21 37.30 1.16
C ALA A 365 -15.94 38.16 1.19
N PRO A 366 -14.80 37.68 1.73
CA PRO A 366 -13.52 38.38 1.65
C PRO A 366 -13.16 38.75 0.20
N LEU A 367 -12.62 39.95 -0.04
CA LEU A 367 -12.29 40.49 -1.37
C LEU A 367 -11.56 39.47 -2.29
N ARG A 368 -10.65 38.66 -1.73
CA ARG A 368 -9.86 37.65 -2.46
C ARG A 368 -10.69 36.48 -2.96
N HIS A 369 -11.74 36.08 -2.24
CA HIS A 369 -12.69 35.06 -2.69
C HIS A 369 -13.56 35.59 -3.82
N GLN A 370 -13.98 36.83 -3.73
CA GLN A 370 -14.74 37.51 -4.79
C GLN A 370 -13.94 37.58 -6.09
N THR A 371 -12.61 37.75 -6.03
CA THR A 371 -11.74 37.84 -7.20
C THR A 371 -11.61 36.53 -7.97
N LEU A 372 -11.42 35.40 -7.24
CA LEU A 372 -11.32 34.08 -7.89
C LEU A 372 -12.69 33.62 -8.43
N GLU A 373 -13.76 33.83 -7.65
CA GLU A 373 -15.12 33.51 -8.07
C GLU A 373 -15.55 34.35 -9.27
N ALA A 374 -15.20 35.64 -9.30
CA ALA A 374 -15.43 36.51 -10.45
C ALA A 374 -14.67 36.03 -11.71
N ALA A 375 -13.43 35.56 -11.56
CA ALA A 375 -12.64 35.00 -12.67
C ALA A 375 -13.25 33.69 -13.21
N LEU A 376 -13.71 32.83 -12.30
CA LEU A 376 -14.40 31.58 -12.66
C LEU A 376 -15.76 31.88 -13.33
N ASP A 377 -16.53 32.80 -12.78
CA ASP A 377 -17.83 33.21 -13.35
C ASP A 377 -17.67 33.83 -14.74
N TRP A 378 -16.67 34.69 -14.93
CA TRP A 378 -16.35 35.22 -16.25
C TRP A 378 -15.95 34.11 -17.24
N SER A 379 -15.03 33.23 -16.85
CA SER A 379 -14.60 32.11 -17.69
C SER A 379 -15.77 31.19 -18.04
N TYR A 380 -16.66 30.90 -17.06
CA TYR A 380 -17.84 30.06 -17.23
C TYR A 380 -18.87 30.67 -18.20
N ARG A 381 -19.13 31.99 -18.12
CA ARG A 381 -20.08 32.71 -19.03
C ARG A 381 -19.63 32.69 -20.49
N LEU A 382 -18.34 32.54 -20.73
CA LEU A 382 -17.77 32.47 -22.07
C LEU A 382 -17.70 31.04 -22.61
N LEU A 383 -18.14 30.04 -21.83
CA LEU A 383 -18.22 28.67 -22.31
C LEU A 383 -19.45 28.47 -23.20
N PRO A 384 -19.31 27.79 -24.35
CA PRO A 384 -20.45 27.21 -25.03
C PRO A 384 -21.24 26.26 -24.09
N ASP A 385 -22.56 26.16 -24.29
CA ASP A 385 -23.44 25.34 -23.43
C ASP A 385 -22.92 23.92 -23.20
N ARG A 386 -22.38 23.26 -24.24
CA ARG A 386 -21.80 21.91 -24.17
C ARG A 386 -20.62 21.82 -23.19
N GLU A 387 -19.75 22.82 -23.14
CA GLU A 387 -18.59 22.87 -22.27
C GLU A 387 -19.01 23.21 -20.84
N ALA A 388 -19.96 24.12 -20.66
CA ALA A 388 -20.53 24.48 -19.37
C ALA A 388 -21.23 23.29 -18.72
N VAL A 389 -22.02 22.52 -19.48
CA VAL A 389 -22.66 21.29 -19.01
C VAL A 389 -21.61 20.24 -18.61
N LEU A 390 -20.60 20.00 -19.47
CA LEU A 390 -19.54 19.04 -19.16
C LEU A 390 -18.78 19.46 -17.90
N LEU A 391 -18.38 20.72 -17.76
CA LEU A 391 -17.68 21.22 -16.58
C LEU A 391 -18.50 20.98 -15.30
N GLY A 392 -19.82 21.25 -15.37
CA GLY A 392 -20.74 20.94 -14.25
C GLY A 392 -20.74 19.45 -13.94
N LEU A 393 -20.89 18.59 -14.94
CA LEU A 393 -20.90 17.12 -14.75
C LEU A 393 -19.57 16.61 -14.16
N LEU A 394 -18.42 17.10 -14.63
CA LEU A 394 -17.10 16.71 -14.13
C LEU A 394 -16.88 17.04 -12.65
N SER A 395 -17.63 17.98 -12.07
CA SER A 395 -17.55 18.33 -10.66
C SER A 395 -18.00 17.22 -9.69
N VAL A 396 -18.61 16.16 -10.19
CA VAL A 396 -19.01 15.00 -9.36
C VAL A 396 -17.85 14.03 -9.09
N PHE A 397 -16.74 14.12 -9.85
CA PHE A 397 -15.54 13.37 -9.55
C PHE A 397 -14.79 14.01 -8.38
N SER A 398 -14.48 13.22 -7.37
CA SER A 398 -13.72 13.67 -6.21
C SER A 398 -12.20 13.67 -6.46
N GLY A 399 -11.74 12.95 -7.49
CA GLY A 399 -10.33 12.78 -7.81
C GLY A 399 -10.03 12.94 -9.30
N ARG A 400 -9.17 12.07 -9.82
CA ARG A 400 -8.79 12.03 -11.23
C ARG A 400 -9.80 11.20 -12.02
N PHE A 401 -10.04 11.60 -13.26
CA PHE A 401 -10.89 10.87 -14.19
C PHE A 401 -10.19 10.72 -15.54
N THR A 402 -10.66 9.80 -16.37
CA THR A 402 -10.17 9.59 -17.74
C THR A 402 -11.05 10.29 -18.77
N ALA A 403 -10.58 10.39 -20.00
CA ALA A 403 -11.41 10.89 -21.10
C ALA A 403 -12.68 10.02 -21.30
N ASP A 404 -12.55 8.71 -21.11
CA ASP A 404 -13.66 7.77 -21.24
C ASP A 404 -14.70 7.95 -20.10
N ASP A 405 -14.25 8.34 -18.90
CA ASP A 405 -15.15 8.67 -17.78
C ASP A 405 -15.94 9.95 -18.07
N ALA A 406 -15.27 10.98 -18.60
CA ALA A 406 -15.89 12.24 -19.00
C ALA A 406 -16.91 12.06 -20.14
N GLU A 407 -16.54 11.31 -21.16
CA GLU A 407 -17.40 10.98 -22.31
C GLU A 407 -18.67 10.21 -21.88
N ALA A 408 -18.50 9.21 -21.03
CA ALA A 408 -19.63 8.42 -20.56
C ALA A 408 -20.60 9.23 -19.69
N LEU A 409 -20.04 10.13 -18.84
CA LEU A 409 -20.87 11.01 -18.02
C LEU A 409 -21.65 12.02 -18.91
N TYR A 410 -21.02 12.52 -19.95
CA TYR A 410 -21.64 13.42 -20.93
C TYR A 410 -22.75 12.73 -21.72
N SER A 411 -22.48 11.48 -22.19
CA SER A 411 -23.42 10.69 -22.95
C SER A 411 -24.65 10.26 -22.14
N ALA A 412 -24.50 10.02 -20.84
CA ALA A 412 -25.60 9.70 -19.94
C ALA A 412 -26.61 10.85 -19.75
N GLY A 413 -26.20 12.09 -20.08
CA GLY A 413 -27.04 13.27 -20.18
C GLY A 413 -27.82 13.39 -21.51
N ALA A 414 -27.86 12.33 -22.34
CA ALA A 414 -28.46 12.30 -23.68
C ALA A 414 -27.79 13.26 -24.70
N LEU A 415 -26.47 13.50 -24.51
CA LEU A 415 -25.67 14.35 -25.41
C LEU A 415 -24.74 13.47 -26.27
N ASP A 416 -24.38 13.98 -27.47
CA ASP A 416 -23.57 13.23 -28.43
C ASP A 416 -22.15 12.93 -27.87
N PRO A 417 -21.70 11.66 -27.82
CA PRO A 417 -20.39 11.26 -27.28
C PRO A 417 -19.21 11.95 -27.96
N VAL A 418 -19.24 12.14 -29.26
CA VAL A 418 -18.13 12.75 -30.04
C VAL A 418 -17.87 14.18 -29.58
N THR A 419 -18.90 14.91 -29.21
CA THR A 419 -18.80 16.28 -28.70
C THR A 419 -18.27 16.35 -27.28
N GLY A 420 -18.33 15.26 -26.48
CA GLY A 420 -17.81 15.21 -25.11
C GLY A 420 -16.29 15.29 -25.04
N ARG A 421 -15.56 14.60 -25.91
CA ARG A 421 -14.09 14.66 -25.98
C ARG A 421 -13.58 16.01 -26.45
N ASP A 422 -14.28 16.59 -27.45
CA ASP A 422 -13.96 17.93 -27.92
C ASP A 422 -14.16 18.97 -26.81
N ALA A 423 -15.29 18.91 -26.11
CA ALA A 423 -15.56 19.78 -24.96
C ALA A 423 -14.50 19.63 -23.86
N LEU A 424 -14.07 18.40 -23.53
CA LEU A 424 -13.00 18.16 -22.57
C LEU A 424 -11.68 18.80 -23.02
N SER A 425 -11.32 18.65 -24.30
CA SER A 425 -10.12 19.25 -24.88
C SER A 425 -10.15 20.78 -24.79
N GLN A 426 -11.32 21.38 -25.04
CA GLN A 426 -11.51 22.83 -24.92
C GLN A 426 -11.44 23.31 -23.45
N LEU A 427 -11.99 22.54 -22.51
CA LEU A 427 -11.86 22.85 -21.07
C LEU A 427 -10.40 22.78 -20.60
N VAL A 428 -9.62 21.85 -21.11
CA VAL A 428 -8.15 21.77 -20.87
C VAL A 428 -7.45 22.99 -21.50
N ALA A 429 -7.77 23.32 -22.73
CA ALA A 429 -7.20 24.51 -23.40
C ALA A 429 -7.50 25.82 -22.65
N LYS A 430 -8.65 25.89 -21.97
CA LYS A 430 -9.07 27.04 -21.15
C LYS A 430 -8.59 26.97 -19.71
N SER A 431 -7.72 26.00 -19.35
CA SER A 431 -7.17 25.80 -18.01
C SER A 431 -8.22 25.53 -16.91
N LEU A 432 -9.44 25.14 -17.28
CA LEU A 432 -10.51 24.76 -16.36
C LEU A 432 -10.37 23.31 -15.90
N VAL A 433 -9.70 22.48 -16.70
CA VAL A 433 -9.35 21.10 -16.40
C VAL A 433 -7.84 20.95 -16.57
N SER A 434 -7.17 20.34 -15.59
CA SER A 434 -5.75 20.03 -15.66
C SER A 434 -5.53 18.57 -16.09
N THR A 435 -4.41 18.33 -16.77
CA THR A 435 -3.98 17.00 -17.20
C THR A 435 -2.82 16.50 -16.35
N ASP A 436 -2.78 15.20 -16.10
CA ASP A 436 -1.71 14.52 -15.38
C ASP A 436 -1.38 13.22 -16.11
N TYR A 437 -0.08 12.85 -16.14
CA TYR A 437 0.39 11.65 -16.83
C TYR A 437 0.84 10.62 -15.83
N ASP A 438 0.25 9.41 -15.90
CA ASP A 438 0.62 8.31 -15.03
C ASP A 438 0.67 6.99 -15.82
N GLY A 439 1.84 6.35 -15.86
CA GLY A 439 2.03 5.04 -16.47
C GLY A 439 1.59 4.93 -17.94
N GLY A 440 1.65 6.03 -18.73
CA GLY A 440 1.23 6.07 -20.13
C GLY A 440 -0.25 6.39 -20.35
N THR A 441 -1.02 6.65 -19.29
CA THR A 441 -2.42 7.07 -19.35
C THR A 441 -2.54 8.55 -18.97
N VAL A 442 -3.33 9.30 -19.76
CA VAL A 442 -3.66 10.70 -19.45
C VAL A 442 -4.84 10.70 -18.48
N HIS A 443 -4.65 11.34 -17.34
CA HIS A 443 -5.70 11.61 -16.36
C HIS A 443 -6.03 13.09 -16.35
N TYR A 444 -7.27 13.41 -15.98
CA TYR A 444 -7.79 14.76 -15.89
C TYR A 444 -8.24 15.04 -14.47
N ARG A 445 -8.14 16.29 -14.05
CA ARG A 445 -8.55 16.73 -12.71
C ARG A 445 -9.09 18.17 -12.76
N LEU A 446 -10.12 18.45 -11.95
CA LEU A 446 -10.51 19.82 -11.63
C LEU A 446 -9.68 20.36 -10.46
N ALA A 447 -9.27 21.62 -10.53
CA ALA A 447 -8.80 22.29 -9.33
C ALA A 447 -9.97 22.42 -8.32
N GLU A 448 -9.67 22.35 -7.01
CA GLU A 448 -10.70 22.37 -5.96
C GLU A 448 -11.69 23.53 -6.11
N SER A 449 -11.17 24.76 -6.31
CA SER A 449 -12.01 25.95 -6.51
C SER A 449 -12.87 25.87 -7.77
N THR A 450 -12.33 25.33 -8.86
CA THR A 450 -13.07 25.12 -10.13
C THR A 450 -14.14 24.04 -9.93
N GLY A 451 -13.80 22.94 -9.23
CA GLY A 451 -14.74 21.87 -8.90
C GLY A 451 -15.88 22.35 -8.01
N ALA A 452 -15.60 23.11 -6.96
CA ALA A 452 -16.60 23.69 -6.07
C ALA A 452 -17.55 24.64 -6.82
N TYR A 453 -16.99 25.54 -7.66
CA TYR A 453 -17.79 26.44 -8.51
C TYR A 453 -18.68 25.68 -9.50
N ALA A 454 -18.12 24.69 -10.19
CA ALA A 454 -18.85 23.85 -11.15
C ALA A 454 -19.97 23.03 -10.46
N ALA A 455 -19.71 22.51 -9.25
CA ALA A 455 -20.69 21.78 -8.45
C ALA A 455 -21.87 22.70 -8.02
N GLN A 456 -21.60 23.96 -7.70
CA GLN A 456 -22.64 24.94 -7.37
C GLN A 456 -23.54 25.22 -8.60
N ARG A 457 -22.94 25.33 -9.80
CA ARG A 457 -23.69 25.49 -11.04
C ARG A 457 -24.50 24.25 -11.40
N LEU A 458 -23.95 23.03 -11.18
CA LEU A 458 -24.67 21.78 -11.40
C LEU A 458 -25.85 21.61 -10.44
N PHE A 459 -25.75 22.11 -9.18
CA PHE A 459 -26.84 22.06 -8.20
C PHE A 459 -28.10 22.74 -8.71
N GLY A 460 -27.95 23.89 -9.37
CA GLY A 460 -29.07 24.64 -9.96
C GLY A 460 -29.72 23.96 -11.17
N SER A 461 -29.08 23.00 -11.81
CA SER A 461 -29.54 22.34 -13.05
C SER A 461 -30.41 21.08 -12.82
N GLY A 462 -30.49 20.58 -11.57
CA GLY A 462 -31.22 19.32 -11.25
C GLY A 462 -30.51 18.03 -11.70
N HIS A 463 -29.41 18.10 -12.45
CA HIS A 463 -28.71 16.91 -13.02
C HIS A 463 -27.71 16.27 -12.05
N ARG A 464 -27.47 16.84 -10.89
CA ARG A 464 -26.44 16.39 -9.93
C ARG A 464 -26.65 14.94 -9.46
N GLN A 465 -27.87 14.56 -9.13
CA GLN A 465 -28.18 13.22 -8.65
C GLN A 465 -27.98 12.17 -9.76
N GLN A 466 -28.41 12.50 -10.96
CA GLN A 466 -28.20 11.64 -12.13
C GLN A 466 -26.71 11.45 -12.43
N ALA A 467 -25.91 12.51 -12.39
CA ALA A 467 -24.46 12.46 -12.61
C ALA A 467 -23.77 11.59 -11.55
N ARG A 468 -24.06 11.79 -10.27
CA ARG A 468 -23.52 10.96 -9.18
C ARG A 468 -23.89 9.50 -9.33
N ARG A 469 -25.12 9.22 -9.70
CA ARG A 469 -25.59 7.84 -9.98
C ARG A 469 -24.78 7.20 -11.12
N GLN A 470 -24.51 7.93 -12.19
CA GLN A 470 -23.73 7.44 -13.33
C GLN A 470 -22.27 7.15 -12.93
N VAL A 471 -21.64 8.03 -12.15
CA VAL A 471 -20.28 7.80 -11.61
C VAL A 471 -20.28 6.52 -10.75
N ALA A 472 -21.25 6.35 -9.87
CA ALA A 472 -21.35 5.16 -9.02
C ALA A 472 -21.54 3.87 -9.84
N ILE A 473 -22.35 3.89 -10.91
CA ILE A 473 -22.52 2.77 -11.83
C ILE A 473 -21.18 2.42 -12.50
N ARG A 474 -20.49 3.41 -13.07
CA ARG A 474 -19.20 3.17 -13.73
C ARG A 474 -18.13 2.66 -12.77
N LEU A 475 -18.10 3.20 -11.57
CA LEU A 475 -17.19 2.76 -10.53
C LEU A 475 -17.45 1.30 -10.14
N ARG A 476 -18.72 0.92 -9.95
CA ARG A 476 -19.12 -0.47 -9.74
C ARG A 476 -18.65 -1.39 -10.87
N ASP A 477 -18.88 -0.99 -12.12
CA ASP A 477 -18.50 -1.79 -13.29
C ASP A 477 -16.99 -1.94 -13.40
N LYS A 478 -16.22 -0.86 -13.14
CA LYS A 478 -14.75 -0.88 -13.04
C LYS A 478 -14.27 -1.83 -11.97
N LEU A 479 -14.89 -1.83 -10.78
CA LEU A 479 -14.55 -2.71 -9.68
C LEU A 479 -14.93 -4.17 -9.95
N GLN A 480 -15.99 -4.43 -10.72
CA GLN A 480 -16.32 -5.78 -11.20
C GLN A 480 -15.29 -6.31 -12.21
N ILE A 481 -14.67 -5.43 -13.02
CA ILE A 481 -13.53 -5.80 -13.85
C ILE A 481 -12.32 -6.09 -12.96
N ALA A 482 -12.06 -5.22 -11.99
CA ALA A 482 -10.98 -5.40 -11.03
C ALA A 482 -11.10 -6.75 -10.28
N GLU A 483 -12.29 -7.16 -9.87
CA GLU A 483 -12.53 -8.46 -9.23
C GLU A 483 -12.20 -9.63 -10.16
N ARG A 484 -12.52 -9.55 -11.46
CA ARG A 484 -12.16 -10.59 -12.42
C ARG A 484 -10.65 -10.71 -12.65
N GLU A 485 -9.97 -9.58 -12.68
CA GLU A 485 -8.51 -9.52 -12.85
C GLU A 485 -7.75 -9.91 -11.58
N TRP A 486 -8.39 -9.83 -10.41
CA TRP A 486 -7.77 -10.03 -9.11
C TRP A 486 -7.08 -11.39 -8.95
N SER A 487 -7.62 -12.44 -9.57
CA SER A 487 -7.05 -13.79 -9.50
C SER A 487 -5.94 -14.06 -10.53
N SER A 488 -5.69 -13.14 -11.45
CA SER A 488 -4.74 -13.32 -12.57
C SER A 488 -3.52 -12.38 -12.50
N GLN A 489 -3.46 -11.49 -11.51
CA GLN A 489 -2.40 -10.51 -11.33
C GLN A 489 -1.79 -10.63 -9.94
N THR A 490 -0.54 -10.19 -9.77
CA THR A 490 0.06 -10.04 -8.44
C THR A 490 -0.61 -8.90 -7.67
N SER A 491 -0.62 -8.95 -6.33
CA SER A 491 -1.15 -7.86 -5.49
C SER A 491 -0.56 -6.51 -5.86
N ARG A 492 0.75 -6.47 -6.15
CA ARG A 492 1.47 -5.25 -6.55
C ARG A 492 0.96 -4.67 -7.87
N GLU A 493 0.82 -5.49 -8.91
CA GLU A 493 0.31 -5.06 -10.23
C GLU A 493 -1.13 -4.60 -10.13
N TRP A 494 -1.96 -5.37 -9.43
CA TRP A 494 -3.37 -5.09 -9.24
C TRP A 494 -3.58 -3.80 -8.44
N LEU A 495 -2.87 -3.60 -7.32
CA LEU A 495 -2.93 -2.37 -6.52
C LEU A 495 -2.41 -1.15 -7.30
N ARG A 496 -1.37 -1.28 -8.12
CA ARG A 496 -0.91 -0.18 -8.98
C ARG A 496 -2.04 0.35 -9.86
N LYS A 497 -2.90 -0.54 -10.36
CA LYS A 497 -4.02 -0.20 -11.24
C LYS A 497 -5.24 0.35 -10.48
N TYR A 498 -5.56 -0.20 -9.30
CA TYR A 498 -6.86 0.03 -8.65
C TYR A 498 -6.80 0.79 -7.32
N ARG A 499 -5.65 0.90 -6.66
CA ARG A 499 -5.52 1.51 -5.33
C ARG A 499 -6.14 2.91 -5.24
N ARG A 500 -5.91 3.75 -6.25
CA ARG A 500 -6.39 5.15 -6.28
C ARG A 500 -7.92 5.26 -6.40
N THR A 501 -8.59 4.17 -6.76
CA THR A 501 -10.05 4.13 -6.87
C THR A 501 -10.75 4.20 -5.50
N ILE A 502 -10.02 4.02 -4.40
CA ILE A 502 -10.59 3.97 -3.04
C ILE A 502 -11.28 5.29 -2.63
N ASP A 503 -10.76 6.44 -3.04
CA ASP A 503 -11.36 7.73 -2.69
C ASP A 503 -12.68 7.95 -3.44
N ASP A 504 -12.76 7.54 -4.70
CA ASP A 504 -14.00 7.54 -5.46
C ASP A 504 -15.03 6.57 -4.87
N VAL A 505 -14.57 5.40 -4.37
CA VAL A 505 -15.43 4.41 -3.67
C VAL A 505 -16.05 5.03 -2.43
N ARG A 506 -15.27 5.73 -1.61
CA ARG A 506 -15.74 6.42 -0.40
C ARG A 506 -16.82 7.44 -0.74
N ALA A 507 -16.53 8.33 -1.68
CA ALA A 507 -17.47 9.37 -2.10
C ALA A 507 -18.76 8.80 -2.71
N ALA A 508 -18.68 7.73 -3.48
CA ALA A 508 -19.84 7.09 -4.10
C ALA A 508 -20.70 6.34 -3.06
N ILE A 509 -20.07 5.70 -2.06
CA ILE A 509 -20.80 5.01 -0.96
C ILE A 509 -21.49 6.03 -0.07
N ASP A 510 -20.81 7.11 0.31
CA ASP A 510 -21.41 8.19 1.11
C ASP A 510 -22.62 8.77 0.40
N TRP A 511 -22.52 9.05 -0.89
CA TRP A 511 -23.67 9.51 -1.68
C TRP A 511 -24.78 8.46 -1.77
N ALA A 512 -24.46 7.19 -2.01
CA ALA A 512 -25.47 6.15 -2.26
C ALA A 512 -26.34 5.87 -1.03
N PHE A 513 -25.79 6.01 0.17
CA PHE A 513 -26.52 5.82 1.42
C PHE A 513 -27.07 7.13 2.03
N ASP A 514 -26.88 8.28 1.36
CA ASP A 514 -27.58 9.52 1.68
C ASP A 514 -29.10 9.32 1.45
N PRO A 515 -30.00 10.00 2.19
CA PRO A 515 -31.45 9.92 1.98
C PRO A 515 -31.93 10.17 0.54
N ALA A 516 -31.19 10.98 -0.23
CA ALA A 516 -31.46 11.26 -1.63
C ALA A 516 -30.66 10.36 -2.61
N GLY A 517 -29.90 9.36 -2.09
CA GLY A 517 -29.06 8.47 -2.86
C GLY A 517 -29.78 7.22 -3.38
N ASP A 518 -29.00 6.22 -3.80
CA ASP A 518 -29.47 4.93 -4.32
C ASP A 518 -28.83 3.79 -3.48
N ALA A 519 -29.51 3.38 -2.42
CA ALA A 519 -29.01 2.35 -1.49
C ALA A 519 -28.83 0.98 -2.16
N GLU A 520 -29.57 0.65 -3.21
CA GLU A 520 -29.40 -0.62 -3.94
C GLU A 520 -28.06 -0.61 -4.68
N LEU A 521 -27.79 0.46 -5.42
CA LEU A 521 -26.50 0.67 -6.08
C LEU A 521 -25.33 0.76 -5.06
N GLY A 522 -25.57 1.39 -3.91
CA GLY A 522 -24.61 1.46 -2.81
C GLY A 522 -24.19 0.10 -2.31
N ILE A 523 -25.13 -0.83 -2.13
CA ILE A 523 -24.83 -2.20 -1.70
C ILE A 523 -24.06 -2.97 -2.79
N GLU A 524 -24.45 -2.81 -4.07
CA GLU A 524 -23.71 -3.41 -5.18
C GLU A 524 -22.26 -2.89 -5.23
N LEU A 525 -22.06 -1.60 -5.01
CA LEU A 525 -20.76 -0.96 -4.97
C LEU A 525 -19.92 -1.48 -3.79
N VAL A 526 -20.50 -1.63 -2.59
CA VAL A 526 -19.82 -2.24 -1.45
C VAL A 526 -19.34 -3.64 -1.78
N VAL A 527 -20.20 -4.47 -2.43
CA VAL A 527 -19.81 -5.83 -2.84
C VAL A 527 -18.69 -5.82 -3.86
N ALA A 528 -18.74 -4.93 -4.84
CA ALA A 528 -17.71 -4.83 -5.86
C ALA A 528 -16.35 -4.31 -5.33
N ALA A 529 -16.38 -3.50 -4.25
CA ALA A 529 -15.19 -2.93 -3.62
C ALA A 529 -14.50 -3.88 -2.61
N LEU A 530 -15.11 -5.03 -2.25
CA LEU A 530 -14.54 -5.97 -1.28
C LEU A 530 -13.08 -6.37 -1.58
N PRO A 531 -12.69 -6.70 -2.83
CA PRO A 531 -11.30 -7.02 -3.14
C PRO A 531 -10.35 -5.86 -2.88
N LEU A 532 -10.78 -4.62 -3.17
CA LEU A 532 -9.96 -3.44 -2.98
C LEU A 532 -9.64 -3.21 -1.49
N TRP A 533 -10.61 -3.29 -0.62
CA TRP A 533 -10.37 -3.19 0.83
C TRP A 533 -9.50 -4.33 1.36
N GLN A 534 -9.66 -5.54 0.84
CA GLN A 534 -8.85 -6.70 1.24
C GLN A 534 -7.38 -6.50 0.88
N GLU A 535 -7.09 -6.09 -0.35
CA GLU A 535 -5.71 -5.81 -0.79
C GLU A 535 -5.09 -4.60 -0.09
N LEU A 536 -5.90 -3.62 0.30
CA LEU A 536 -5.47 -2.46 1.08
C LEU A 536 -5.40 -2.77 2.59
N SER A 537 -5.74 -3.99 3.04
CA SER A 537 -5.90 -4.36 4.45
C SER A 537 -6.82 -3.41 5.25
N ALA A 538 -7.73 -2.72 4.55
CA ALA A 538 -8.64 -1.72 5.12
C ALA A 538 -9.90 -2.36 5.74
N PHE A 539 -9.72 -3.38 6.59
CA PHE A 539 -10.81 -4.21 7.14
C PHE A 539 -11.81 -3.45 7.99
N ARG A 540 -11.39 -2.35 8.65
CA ARG A 540 -12.31 -1.50 9.44
C ARG A 540 -13.28 -0.74 8.55
N GLU A 541 -12.74 -0.13 7.49
CA GLU A 541 -13.52 0.61 6.51
C GLU A 541 -14.50 -0.33 5.79
N MET A 542 -14.00 -1.51 5.41
CA MET A 542 -14.82 -2.57 4.84
C MET A 542 -15.97 -2.96 5.77
N LEU A 543 -15.72 -3.16 7.08
CA LEU A 543 -16.77 -3.48 8.07
C LEU A 543 -17.77 -2.34 8.22
N ALA A 544 -17.30 -1.09 8.27
CA ALA A 544 -18.18 0.07 8.38
C ALA A 544 -19.12 0.18 7.16
N ALA A 545 -18.59 -0.03 5.95
CA ALA A 545 -19.38 -0.03 4.73
C ALA A 545 -20.40 -1.21 4.69
N ILE A 546 -20.00 -2.40 5.14
CA ILE A 546 -20.89 -3.57 5.23
C ILE A 546 -21.97 -3.34 6.30
N ASP A 547 -21.64 -2.76 7.45
CA ASP A 547 -22.63 -2.44 8.49
C ASP A 547 -23.61 -1.35 8.02
N LEU A 548 -23.15 -0.38 7.22
CA LEU A 548 -23.99 0.62 6.58
C LEU A 548 -24.96 -0.02 5.56
N ALA A 549 -24.46 -0.93 4.72
CA ALA A 549 -25.28 -1.74 3.83
C ALA A 549 -26.33 -2.57 4.60
N GLY A 550 -25.95 -3.13 5.75
CA GLY A 550 -26.84 -3.91 6.64
C GLY A 550 -27.99 -3.10 7.24
N LYS A 551 -27.82 -1.80 7.46
CA LYS A 551 -28.91 -0.90 7.92
C LYS A 551 -30.01 -0.73 6.86
N ASN A 552 -29.72 -0.95 5.59
CA ASN A 552 -30.64 -0.85 4.46
C ASN A 552 -31.22 -2.23 4.09
N SER A 553 -31.89 -2.88 5.04
CA SER A 553 -32.36 -4.27 4.92
C SER A 553 -33.23 -4.53 3.69
N ALA A 554 -34.09 -3.60 3.30
CA ALA A 554 -34.94 -3.73 2.12
C ALA A 554 -34.14 -3.81 0.81
N ALA A 555 -33.13 -2.97 0.67
CA ALA A 555 -32.22 -2.99 -0.48
C ALA A 555 -31.30 -4.24 -0.45
N LEU A 556 -30.83 -4.65 0.75
CA LEU A 556 -30.02 -5.86 0.92
C LEU A 556 -30.78 -7.13 0.49
N LEU A 557 -32.08 -7.20 0.71
CA LEU A 557 -32.92 -8.33 0.27
C LEU A 557 -33.02 -8.44 -1.26
N LYS A 558 -32.84 -7.33 -2.00
CA LYS A 558 -32.84 -7.34 -3.46
C LYS A 558 -31.49 -7.79 -4.05
N LEU A 559 -30.41 -7.73 -3.26
CA LEU A 559 -29.10 -8.18 -3.71
C LEU A 559 -29.16 -9.67 -4.09
N PRO A 560 -28.59 -10.08 -5.24
CA PRO A 560 -28.55 -11.49 -5.64
C PRO A 560 -27.90 -12.37 -4.58
N PRO A 561 -28.29 -13.67 -4.50
CA PRO A 561 -27.73 -14.59 -3.50
C PRO A 561 -26.19 -14.64 -3.49
N LEU A 562 -25.56 -14.56 -4.66
CA LEU A 562 -24.10 -14.50 -4.80
C LEU A 562 -23.51 -13.25 -4.13
N GLY A 563 -24.10 -12.08 -4.36
CA GLY A 563 -23.64 -10.82 -3.76
C GLY A 563 -23.77 -10.85 -2.23
N ARG A 564 -24.89 -11.38 -1.71
CA ARG A 564 -25.07 -11.60 -0.26
C ARG A 564 -24.02 -12.56 0.31
N ALA A 565 -23.73 -13.64 -0.39
CA ALA A 565 -22.70 -14.59 0.03
C ALA A 565 -21.33 -13.93 0.11
N LYS A 566 -20.92 -13.14 -0.90
CA LYS A 566 -19.68 -12.38 -0.90
C LYS A 566 -19.63 -11.42 0.29
N LEU A 567 -20.68 -10.63 0.52
CA LEU A 567 -20.76 -9.63 1.57
C LEU A 567 -20.61 -10.26 2.97
N PHE A 568 -21.38 -11.30 3.28
CA PHE A 568 -21.32 -11.95 4.58
C PHE A 568 -20.02 -12.74 4.81
N THR A 569 -19.43 -13.29 3.75
CA THR A 569 -18.12 -13.95 3.83
C THR A 569 -17.01 -12.91 4.12
N ALA A 570 -17.03 -11.79 3.42
CA ALA A 570 -16.08 -10.69 3.67
C ALA A 570 -16.24 -10.11 5.08
N ARG A 571 -17.48 -9.95 5.57
CA ARG A 571 -17.75 -9.53 6.95
C ARG A 571 -17.13 -10.49 7.97
N ALA A 572 -17.31 -11.78 7.79
CA ALA A 572 -16.81 -12.79 8.72
C ALA A 572 -15.26 -12.80 8.73
N TRP A 573 -14.62 -12.67 7.57
CA TRP A 573 -13.16 -12.52 7.47
C TRP A 573 -12.66 -11.25 8.14
N ALA A 574 -13.25 -10.11 7.87
CA ALA A 574 -12.86 -8.85 8.48
C ALA A 574 -13.00 -8.87 10.01
N MET A 575 -14.07 -9.49 10.52
CA MET A 575 -14.25 -9.69 11.96
C MET A 575 -13.17 -10.62 12.55
N THR A 576 -12.78 -11.67 11.82
CA THR A 576 -11.73 -12.59 12.25
C THR A 576 -10.38 -11.89 12.39
N LEU A 577 -10.05 -11.00 11.45
CA LEU A 577 -8.77 -10.30 11.44
C LEU A 577 -8.76 -9.05 12.33
N ALA A 578 -9.85 -8.27 12.32
CA ALA A 578 -9.91 -6.96 12.96
C ALA A 578 -10.48 -6.95 14.39
N ARG A 579 -11.37 -7.89 14.76
CA ARG A 579 -12.09 -7.87 16.04
C ARG A 579 -11.79 -9.04 16.96
N HIS A 580 -10.75 -9.81 16.69
CA HIS A 580 -10.38 -10.95 17.51
C HIS A 580 -11.40 -12.13 17.48
N MET A 581 -11.13 -13.20 18.22
CA MET A 581 -11.94 -14.43 18.27
C MET A 581 -13.17 -14.29 19.18
N HIS A 582 -14.01 -13.28 18.91
CA HIS A 582 -15.21 -12.99 19.70
C HIS A 582 -16.38 -13.93 19.32
N PRO A 583 -17.34 -14.25 20.19
CA PRO A 583 -18.53 -15.05 19.86
C PRO A 583 -19.36 -14.51 18.68
N GLN A 584 -19.36 -13.19 18.47
CA GLN A 584 -20.01 -12.56 17.31
C GLN A 584 -19.35 -12.97 15.97
N THR A 585 -18.06 -13.30 15.99
CA THR A 585 -17.34 -13.79 14.80
C THR A 585 -17.83 -15.18 14.38
N ASP A 586 -18.09 -16.08 15.35
CA ASP A 586 -18.72 -17.38 15.04
C ASP A 586 -20.12 -17.21 14.44
N LYS A 587 -20.91 -16.25 14.98
CA LYS A 587 -22.21 -15.92 14.38
C LYS A 587 -22.05 -15.43 12.94
N ALA A 588 -21.08 -14.54 12.68
CA ALA A 588 -20.82 -14.04 11.33
C ALA A 588 -20.44 -15.18 10.36
N TRP A 589 -19.65 -16.17 10.80
CA TRP A 589 -19.31 -17.34 9.98
C TRP A 589 -20.51 -18.25 9.72
N ARG A 590 -21.45 -18.40 10.68
CA ARG A 590 -22.70 -19.12 10.45
C ARG A 590 -23.60 -18.41 9.43
N GLU A 591 -23.68 -17.08 9.50
CA GLU A 591 -24.40 -16.26 8.52
C GLU A 591 -23.74 -16.37 7.13
N SER A 592 -22.41 -16.27 7.06
CA SER A 592 -21.64 -16.47 5.83
C SER A 592 -21.98 -17.83 5.20
N ARG A 593 -21.90 -18.93 5.95
CA ARG A 593 -22.20 -20.26 5.48
C ARG A 593 -23.63 -20.39 4.97
N PHE A 594 -24.62 -19.83 5.68
CA PHE A 594 -26.00 -19.81 5.26
C PHE A 594 -26.19 -19.12 3.90
N HIS A 595 -25.63 -17.94 3.72
CA HIS A 595 -25.74 -17.21 2.46
C HIS A 595 -24.93 -17.87 1.34
N ALA A 596 -23.76 -18.41 1.64
CA ALA A 596 -22.95 -19.14 0.69
C ALA A 596 -23.69 -20.38 0.13
N SER A 597 -24.34 -21.17 0.99
CA SER A 597 -25.13 -22.35 0.56
C SER A 597 -26.29 -21.96 -0.34
N LYS A 598 -26.93 -20.79 -0.10
CA LYS A 598 -28.02 -20.27 -0.94
C LYS A 598 -27.55 -19.73 -2.29
N SER A 599 -26.27 -19.37 -2.41
CA SER A 599 -25.70 -18.82 -3.64
C SER A 599 -25.44 -19.88 -4.71
N ARG A 600 -25.44 -21.16 -4.36
CA ARG A 600 -25.04 -22.30 -5.21
C ARG A 600 -23.62 -22.17 -5.78
N ASN A 601 -22.76 -21.40 -5.10
CA ASN A 601 -21.38 -21.21 -5.47
C ASN A 601 -20.50 -22.07 -4.55
N ALA A 602 -19.99 -23.19 -5.08
CA ALA A 602 -19.20 -24.15 -4.31
C ALA A 602 -17.93 -23.54 -3.71
N GLU A 603 -17.32 -22.58 -4.39
CA GLU A 603 -16.13 -21.89 -3.91
C GLU A 603 -16.42 -21.04 -2.67
N LEU A 604 -17.51 -20.25 -2.68
CA LEU A 604 -17.89 -19.44 -1.51
C LEU A 604 -18.35 -20.30 -0.34
N GLU A 605 -19.01 -21.43 -0.60
CA GLU A 605 -19.32 -22.41 0.45
C GLU A 605 -18.05 -22.96 1.09
N MET A 606 -17.09 -23.38 0.28
CA MET A 606 -15.79 -23.84 0.75
C MET A 606 -15.06 -22.76 1.54
N ARG A 607 -15.01 -21.53 1.03
CA ARG A 607 -14.39 -20.39 1.74
C ARG A 607 -15.03 -20.14 3.11
N SER A 608 -16.35 -20.20 3.20
CA SER A 608 -17.06 -20.03 4.48
C SER A 608 -16.73 -21.14 5.47
N VAL A 609 -16.64 -22.40 5.02
CA VAL A 609 -16.26 -23.53 5.87
C VAL A 609 -14.81 -23.43 6.31
N CYS A 610 -13.90 -23.11 5.39
CA CYS A 610 -12.49 -22.93 5.69
C CYS A 610 -12.25 -21.76 6.66
N GLY A 611 -12.94 -20.62 6.44
CA GLY A 611 -12.80 -19.49 7.35
C GLY A 611 -13.36 -19.78 8.75
N GLN A 612 -14.48 -20.50 8.84
CA GLN A 612 -14.99 -20.99 10.13
C GLN A 612 -14.02 -21.97 10.78
N ALA A 613 -13.36 -22.83 9.99
CA ALA A 613 -12.33 -23.75 10.49
C ALA A 613 -11.13 -23.00 11.05
N VAL A 614 -10.66 -21.93 10.38
CA VAL A 614 -9.62 -21.02 10.89
C VAL A 614 -10.04 -20.43 12.22
N PHE A 615 -11.27 -19.92 12.33
CA PHE A 615 -11.81 -19.38 13.59
C PHE A 615 -11.74 -20.43 14.71
N PHE A 616 -12.21 -21.67 14.46
CA PHE A 616 -12.14 -22.73 15.48
C PHE A 616 -10.71 -23.12 15.84
N ALA A 617 -9.84 -23.26 14.85
CA ALA A 617 -8.44 -23.61 15.10
C ALA A 617 -7.75 -22.57 15.98
N TYR A 618 -7.90 -21.28 15.67
CA TYR A 618 -7.32 -20.20 16.45
C TYR A 618 -7.98 -19.98 17.81
N SER A 619 -9.22 -20.41 17.96
CA SER A 619 -9.88 -20.49 19.29
C SER A 619 -9.45 -21.70 20.12
N GLY A 620 -8.41 -22.47 19.69
CA GLY A 620 -7.90 -23.66 20.37
C GLY A 620 -8.74 -24.93 20.17
N ARG A 621 -9.54 -24.99 19.10
CA ARG A 621 -10.46 -26.10 18.78
C ARG A 621 -10.17 -26.75 17.42
N PRO A 622 -8.94 -27.17 17.12
CA PRO A 622 -8.57 -27.69 15.80
C PRO A 622 -9.32 -28.98 15.41
N ARG A 623 -9.68 -29.84 16.37
CA ARG A 623 -10.47 -31.05 16.04
C ARG A 623 -11.91 -30.72 15.64
N THR A 624 -12.49 -29.72 16.25
CA THR A 624 -13.81 -29.20 15.82
C THR A 624 -13.71 -28.62 14.42
N ALA A 625 -12.63 -27.88 14.10
CA ALA A 625 -12.36 -27.37 12.76
C ALA A 625 -12.25 -28.50 11.72
N LEU A 626 -11.43 -29.52 11.99
CA LEU A 626 -11.24 -30.70 11.13
C LEU A 626 -12.55 -31.44 10.87
N ARG A 627 -13.33 -31.68 11.92
CA ARG A 627 -14.64 -32.33 11.78
C ARG A 627 -15.54 -31.54 10.85
N ARG A 628 -15.64 -30.22 10.98
CA ARG A 628 -16.45 -29.36 10.11
C ARG A 628 -15.99 -29.43 8.65
N MET A 629 -14.70 -29.42 8.40
CA MET A 629 -14.13 -29.54 7.06
C MET A 629 -14.41 -30.93 6.46
N ARG A 630 -14.20 -31.99 7.24
CA ARG A 630 -14.42 -33.39 6.82
C ARG A 630 -15.90 -33.68 6.55
N ASP A 631 -16.81 -33.21 7.44
CA ASP A 631 -18.27 -33.33 7.27
C ASP A 631 -18.72 -32.63 5.99
N PHE A 632 -18.20 -31.41 5.72
CA PHE A 632 -18.53 -30.67 4.50
C PHE A 632 -18.05 -31.41 3.24
N ALA A 633 -16.83 -31.94 3.27
CA ALA A 633 -16.30 -32.70 2.14
C ALA A 633 -17.12 -33.96 1.88
N ALA A 634 -17.53 -34.68 2.92
CA ALA A 634 -18.40 -35.87 2.81
C ALA A 634 -19.80 -35.50 2.29
N GLU A 635 -20.41 -34.43 2.78
CA GLU A 635 -21.73 -33.94 2.34
C GLU A 635 -21.75 -33.58 0.85
N LYS A 636 -20.68 -32.98 0.35
CA LYS A 636 -20.58 -32.48 -1.02
C LYS A 636 -19.91 -33.46 -2.00
N GLY A 637 -19.42 -34.59 -1.52
CA GLY A 637 -18.62 -35.51 -2.33
C GLY A 637 -17.33 -34.89 -2.83
N LEU A 638 -16.80 -33.90 -2.09
CA LEU A 638 -15.60 -33.15 -2.49
C LEU A 638 -14.34 -33.95 -2.21
N ASN A 639 -13.52 -34.11 -3.23
CA ASN A 639 -12.12 -34.44 -3.03
C ASN A 639 -11.32 -33.13 -2.88
N TRP A 640 -10.64 -32.94 -1.74
CA TRP A 640 -9.80 -31.77 -1.49
C TRP A 640 -8.68 -31.57 -2.53
N SER A 641 -8.39 -32.58 -3.37
CA SER A 641 -7.42 -32.44 -4.46
C SER A 641 -7.80 -31.36 -5.48
N SER A 642 -9.10 -31.10 -5.66
CA SER A 642 -9.60 -30.01 -6.54
C SER A 642 -9.62 -28.64 -5.87
N ALA A 643 -9.22 -28.55 -4.59
CA ALA A 643 -9.26 -27.33 -3.79
C ALA A 643 -7.97 -27.16 -2.98
N PRO A 644 -6.84 -26.78 -3.63
CA PRO A 644 -5.51 -26.80 -3.01
C PRO A 644 -5.42 -25.95 -1.75
N ASP A 645 -6.07 -24.79 -1.69
CA ASP A 645 -6.14 -23.97 -0.49
C ASP A 645 -6.84 -24.68 0.68
N GLY A 646 -7.98 -25.33 0.39
CA GLY A 646 -8.70 -26.11 1.39
C GLY A 646 -7.88 -27.29 1.91
N LYS A 647 -7.19 -28.02 1.01
CA LYS A 647 -6.29 -29.13 1.35
C LYS A 647 -5.10 -28.66 2.19
N ARG A 648 -4.50 -27.51 1.82
CA ARG A 648 -3.42 -26.88 2.61
C ARG A 648 -3.90 -26.52 4.02
N LEU A 649 -5.06 -25.90 4.13
CA LEU A 649 -5.62 -25.51 5.44
C LEU A 649 -5.97 -26.74 6.28
N LEU A 650 -6.53 -27.78 5.66
CA LEU A 650 -6.80 -29.05 6.33
C LEU A 650 -5.51 -29.62 6.94
N ALA A 651 -4.45 -29.73 6.14
CA ALA A 651 -3.14 -30.22 6.59
C ALA A 651 -2.55 -29.36 7.72
N HIS A 652 -2.66 -28.03 7.60
CA HIS A 652 -2.19 -27.12 8.64
C HIS A 652 -2.92 -27.29 9.97
N ILE A 653 -4.24 -27.51 9.94
CA ILE A 653 -5.04 -27.74 11.14
C ILE A 653 -4.78 -29.15 11.71
N GLU A 654 -4.52 -30.15 10.87
CA GLU A 654 -4.11 -31.50 11.30
C GLU A 654 -2.82 -31.47 12.11
N ILE A 655 -1.84 -30.59 11.76
CA ILE A 655 -0.66 -30.40 12.59
C ILE A 655 -1.05 -29.99 14.01
N TYR A 656 -1.92 -28.98 14.17
CA TYR A 656 -2.36 -28.55 15.51
C TYR A 656 -3.17 -29.58 16.27
N ALA A 657 -3.91 -30.42 15.57
CA ALA A 657 -4.65 -31.53 16.18
C ALA A 657 -3.74 -32.70 16.59
N GLY A 658 -2.46 -32.69 16.18
CA GLY A 658 -1.49 -33.75 16.42
C GLY A 658 -1.60 -34.94 15.44
N GLU A 659 -2.22 -34.74 14.29
CA GLU A 659 -2.39 -35.75 13.21
C GLU A 659 -1.27 -35.59 12.16
N LEU A 660 0.02 -35.72 12.59
CA LEU A 660 1.18 -35.36 11.77
C LEU A 660 1.34 -36.24 10.50
N ASP A 661 0.98 -37.51 10.58
CA ASP A 661 1.08 -38.43 9.42
C ASP A 661 0.06 -38.06 8.33
N SER A 662 -1.17 -37.70 8.73
CA SER A 662 -2.20 -37.22 7.80
C SER A 662 -1.76 -35.91 7.15
N ALA A 663 -1.26 -34.96 7.95
CA ALA A 663 -0.73 -33.70 7.45
C ALA A 663 0.42 -33.89 6.44
N SER A 664 1.33 -34.83 6.74
CA SER A 664 2.44 -35.20 5.86
C SER A 664 1.95 -35.70 4.49
N THR A 665 0.94 -36.57 4.51
CA THR A 665 0.36 -37.13 3.29
C THR A 665 -0.28 -36.03 2.43
N HIS A 666 -1.06 -35.13 3.05
CA HIS A 666 -1.73 -34.05 2.33
C HIS A 666 -0.73 -33.01 1.79
N LEU A 667 0.30 -32.65 2.57
CA LEU A 667 1.31 -31.69 2.13
C LEU A 667 2.21 -32.26 1.02
N LYS A 668 2.55 -33.55 1.09
CA LYS A 668 3.29 -34.23 0.03
C LYS A 668 2.50 -34.20 -1.29
N ALA A 669 1.23 -34.59 -1.25
CA ALA A 669 0.38 -34.56 -2.45
C ALA A 669 0.22 -33.14 -3.02
N LEU A 670 0.19 -32.09 -2.18
CA LEU A 670 0.18 -30.71 -2.64
C LEU A 670 1.49 -30.30 -3.33
N MET A 671 2.64 -30.79 -2.82
CA MET A 671 3.93 -30.50 -3.45
C MET A 671 4.07 -31.21 -4.80
N ASP A 672 3.63 -32.47 -4.88
CA ASP A 672 3.69 -33.24 -6.12
C ASP A 672 2.80 -32.62 -7.21
N GLU A 673 1.67 -32.01 -6.84
CA GLU A 673 0.72 -31.37 -7.76
C GLU A 673 1.05 -29.91 -8.08
N TRP A 674 1.65 -29.16 -7.10
CA TRP A 674 1.73 -27.70 -7.13
C TRP A 674 3.11 -27.14 -6.72
N GLY A 675 4.10 -28.00 -6.50
CA GLY A 675 5.41 -27.62 -5.93
C GLY A 675 6.30 -26.79 -6.87
N ASP A 676 6.14 -26.94 -8.17
CA ASP A 676 6.92 -26.23 -9.20
C ASP A 676 6.30 -24.89 -9.63
N LEU A 677 5.32 -24.39 -8.88
CA LEU A 677 4.71 -23.08 -9.14
C LEU A 677 5.65 -21.92 -8.73
N GLU A 678 6.87 -21.89 -9.24
CA GLU A 678 7.72 -20.70 -9.15
C GLU A 678 7.15 -19.53 -9.98
N ASP A 679 6.46 -19.83 -11.08
CA ASP A 679 5.88 -18.85 -12.01
C ASP A 679 4.35 -18.75 -11.95
N GLY A 680 3.67 -19.51 -11.11
CA GLY A 680 2.21 -19.50 -11.04
C GLY A 680 1.67 -18.35 -10.21
N HIS A 681 0.84 -17.49 -10.80
CA HIS A 681 0.04 -16.46 -10.14
C HIS A 681 -1.04 -17.10 -9.25
N GLY A 682 -0.61 -17.78 -8.19
CA GLY A 682 -1.48 -18.42 -7.22
C GLY A 682 -1.85 -17.47 -6.09
N LEU A 683 -2.43 -16.31 -6.40
CA LEU A 683 -3.01 -15.46 -5.37
C LEU A 683 -4.13 -16.23 -4.68
N SER A 684 -3.84 -16.63 -3.45
CA SER A 684 -4.79 -17.34 -2.62
C SER A 684 -5.92 -16.40 -2.25
N ARG A 685 -7.11 -16.74 -2.69
CA ARG A 685 -8.35 -16.09 -2.26
C ARG A 685 -8.65 -16.29 -0.76
N PHE A 686 -7.75 -16.96 -0.02
CA PHE A 686 -7.78 -17.17 1.43
C PHE A 686 -6.75 -16.32 2.19
N GLN A 687 -6.32 -15.20 1.62
CA GLN A 687 -5.43 -14.21 2.23
C GLN A 687 -4.01 -14.71 2.58
N VAL A 688 -3.61 -15.86 2.06
CA VAL A 688 -2.24 -16.40 2.17
C VAL A 688 -1.85 -16.94 0.81
N ASP A 689 -0.71 -16.51 0.28
CA ASP A 689 -0.17 -17.08 -0.96
C ASP A 689 -0.04 -18.61 -0.83
N LEU A 690 -0.60 -19.37 -1.77
CA LEU A 690 -0.70 -20.82 -1.64
C LEU A 690 0.67 -21.49 -1.48
N PRO A 691 1.69 -21.23 -2.33
CA PRO A 691 3.02 -21.80 -2.14
C PRO A 691 3.69 -21.40 -0.83
N THR A 692 3.53 -20.14 -0.38
CA THR A 692 4.01 -19.71 0.94
C THR A 692 3.34 -20.50 2.05
N GLY A 693 2.01 -20.65 1.98
CA GLY A 693 1.23 -21.40 2.96
C GLY A 693 1.59 -22.92 3.01
N ILE A 694 1.91 -23.52 1.86
CA ILE A 694 2.39 -24.91 1.81
C ILE A 694 3.76 -25.02 2.49
N ARG A 695 4.72 -24.16 2.11
CA ARG A 695 6.09 -24.18 2.65
C ARG A 695 6.12 -23.92 4.17
N LEU A 696 5.32 -22.97 4.66
CA LEU A 696 5.23 -22.73 6.10
C LEU A 696 4.66 -23.94 6.87
N SER A 697 3.66 -24.63 6.31
CA SER A 697 3.07 -25.82 6.94
C SER A 697 4.05 -26.98 6.94
N GLN A 698 4.82 -27.15 5.85
CA GLN A 698 5.89 -28.13 5.77
C GLN A 698 7.04 -27.81 6.72
N ALA A 699 7.40 -26.51 6.89
CA ALA A 699 8.42 -26.11 7.84
C ALA A 699 8.03 -26.51 9.26
N LEU A 700 6.79 -26.19 9.67
CA LEU A 700 6.28 -26.58 10.99
C LEU A 700 6.25 -28.09 11.18
N LEU A 701 5.79 -28.84 10.18
CA LEU A 701 5.73 -30.30 10.22
C LEU A 701 7.13 -30.93 10.30
N SER A 702 8.07 -30.52 9.43
CA SER A 702 9.46 -31.00 9.44
C SER A 702 10.15 -30.72 10.75
N TRP A 703 9.90 -29.54 11.35
CA TRP A 703 10.43 -29.21 12.67
C TRP A 703 9.92 -30.17 13.75
N LEU A 704 8.60 -30.43 13.81
CA LEU A 704 8.01 -31.37 14.78
C LEU A 704 8.51 -32.81 14.58
N GLN A 705 8.71 -33.24 13.35
CA GLN A 705 9.27 -34.57 13.02
C GLN A 705 10.77 -34.66 13.33
N GLY A 706 11.43 -33.50 13.56
CA GLY A 706 12.81 -33.42 14.02
C GLY A 706 13.84 -33.23 12.92
N GLU A 707 13.46 -32.50 11.88
CA GLU A 707 14.31 -32.07 10.77
C GLU A 707 14.50 -30.54 10.80
N PRO A 708 15.22 -29.97 11.80
CA PRO A 708 15.28 -28.52 12.02
C PRO A 708 15.91 -27.75 10.83
N ASP A 709 16.98 -28.32 10.21
CA ASP A 709 17.64 -27.70 9.06
C ASP A 709 16.71 -27.59 7.85
N ARG A 710 15.92 -28.63 7.61
CA ARG A 710 14.91 -28.61 6.54
C ARG A 710 13.81 -27.62 6.85
N ALA A 711 13.36 -27.58 8.10
CA ALA A 711 12.34 -26.64 8.55
C ALA A 711 12.79 -25.18 8.37
N ALA A 712 14.03 -24.86 8.75
CA ALA A 712 14.62 -23.54 8.60
C ALA A 712 14.69 -23.11 7.12
N ARG A 713 15.16 -24.01 6.21
CA ARG A 713 15.18 -23.70 4.77
C ARG A 713 13.79 -23.46 4.20
N LEU A 714 12.80 -24.30 4.53
CA LEU A 714 11.42 -24.14 4.06
C LEU A 714 10.79 -22.85 4.56
N ALA A 715 11.04 -22.49 5.83
CA ALA A 715 10.59 -21.24 6.42
C ALA A 715 11.25 -20.01 5.75
N GLY A 716 12.54 -20.09 5.44
CA GLY A 716 13.28 -19.07 4.68
C GLY A 716 12.65 -18.83 3.30
N HIS A 717 12.47 -19.91 2.53
CA HIS A 717 11.82 -19.81 1.20
C HIS A 717 10.38 -19.25 1.27
N ALA A 718 9.63 -19.53 2.35
CA ALA A 718 8.30 -18.96 2.54
C ALA A 718 8.36 -17.45 2.79
N ILE A 719 9.35 -16.98 3.56
CA ILE A 719 9.60 -15.56 3.82
C ILE A 719 10.01 -14.83 2.54
N ASP A 720 11.02 -15.37 1.83
CA ASP A 720 11.55 -14.76 0.61
C ASP A 720 10.45 -14.58 -0.43
N ARG A 721 9.66 -15.63 -0.68
CA ARG A 721 8.53 -15.56 -1.61
C ARG A 721 7.47 -14.53 -1.19
N ALA A 722 7.10 -14.51 0.09
CA ALA A 722 6.10 -13.56 0.58
C ALA A 722 6.59 -12.11 0.47
N ALA A 723 7.88 -11.88 0.68
CA ALA A 723 8.53 -10.59 0.51
C ALA A 723 8.60 -10.17 -0.98
N ASP A 724 8.95 -11.08 -1.88
CA ASP A 724 9.00 -10.83 -3.33
C ASP A 724 7.61 -10.46 -3.89
N LEU A 725 6.55 -11.07 -3.34
CA LEU A 725 5.17 -10.76 -3.69
C LEU A 725 4.64 -9.47 -3.03
N ASP A 726 5.38 -8.89 -2.09
CA ASP A 726 4.93 -7.78 -1.23
C ASP A 726 3.62 -8.10 -0.49
N HIS A 727 3.41 -9.38 -0.12
CA HIS A 727 2.17 -9.86 0.51
C HIS A 727 2.33 -10.01 2.02
N MET A 728 2.04 -8.94 2.76
CA MET A 728 2.34 -8.81 4.19
C MET A 728 1.66 -9.87 5.07
N ILE A 729 0.43 -10.28 4.76
CA ILE A 729 -0.26 -11.35 5.52
C ILE A 729 0.47 -12.69 5.37
N SER A 730 0.94 -13.02 4.16
CA SER A 730 1.75 -14.25 3.95
C SER A 730 3.09 -14.17 4.68
N LEU A 731 3.73 -13.00 4.65
CA LEU A 731 4.99 -12.76 5.35
C LEU A 731 4.82 -12.90 6.87
N GLY A 732 3.81 -12.24 7.46
CA GLY A 732 3.50 -12.33 8.87
C GLY A 732 3.20 -13.77 9.32
N ASN A 733 2.46 -14.53 8.52
CA ASN A 733 2.21 -15.95 8.79
C ASN A 733 3.49 -16.80 8.70
N ALA A 734 4.33 -16.62 7.69
CA ALA A 734 5.57 -17.36 7.54
C ALA A 734 6.51 -17.14 8.74
N ILE A 735 6.61 -15.90 9.19
CA ILE A 735 7.43 -15.55 10.35
C ILE A 735 6.79 -16.06 11.66
N SER A 736 5.53 -15.69 11.93
CA SER A 736 4.89 -15.95 13.23
C SER A 736 4.56 -17.42 13.47
N LEU A 737 4.19 -18.16 12.43
CA LEU A 737 3.76 -19.54 12.56
C LEU A 737 4.90 -20.57 12.45
N ALA A 738 5.99 -20.24 11.75
CA ALA A 738 7.08 -21.19 11.54
C ALA A 738 8.46 -20.58 11.90
N ALA A 739 8.97 -19.61 11.15
CA ALA A 739 10.36 -19.22 11.20
C ALA A 739 10.84 -18.75 12.58
N LEU A 740 10.12 -17.83 13.20
CA LEU A 740 10.48 -17.25 14.50
C LEU A 740 10.41 -18.28 15.64
N PRO A 741 9.33 -19.07 15.82
CA PRO A 741 9.28 -20.13 16.80
C PRO A 741 10.38 -21.20 16.62
N ILE A 742 10.66 -21.61 15.38
CA ILE A 742 11.70 -22.59 15.07
C ILE A 742 13.07 -22.05 15.48
N ALA A 743 13.46 -20.87 14.99
CA ALA A 743 14.75 -20.25 15.31
C ALA A 743 14.95 -20.06 16.83
N PHE A 744 13.90 -19.63 17.55
CA PHE A 744 13.99 -19.44 18.99
C PHE A 744 14.20 -20.76 19.75
N VAL A 745 13.40 -21.80 19.44
CA VAL A 745 13.49 -23.11 20.16
C VAL A 745 14.77 -23.87 19.81
N GLU A 746 15.30 -23.69 18.61
CA GLU A 746 16.61 -24.28 18.23
C GLU A 746 17.81 -23.47 18.77
N GLY A 747 17.59 -22.36 19.49
CA GLY A 747 18.62 -21.56 20.12
C GLY A 747 19.29 -20.52 19.23
N GLU A 748 18.78 -20.28 18.03
CA GLU A 748 19.30 -19.28 17.08
C GLU A 748 18.85 -17.87 17.46
N LEU A 749 19.29 -17.35 18.61
CA LEU A 749 18.78 -16.09 19.18
C LEU A 749 18.95 -14.87 18.28
N GLU A 750 20.02 -14.77 17.48
CA GLU A 750 20.22 -13.64 16.58
C GLU A 750 19.25 -13.70 15.40
N THR A 751 19.04 -14.88 14.83
CA THR A 751 18.02 -15.12 13.79
C THR A 751 16.63 -14.82 14.36
N ALA A 752 16.31 -15.29 15.55
CA ALA A 752 15.05 -15.02 16.23
C ALA A 752 14.83 -13.51 16.48
N SER A 753 15.88 -12.78 16.92
CA SER A 753 15.82 -11.33 17.12
C SER A 753 15.52 -10.56 15.82
N ARG A 754 16.15 -10.97 14.72
CA ARG A 754 15.91 -10.35 13.41
C ARG A 754 14.47 -10.62 12.93
N LEU A 755 14.01 -11.86 13.02
CA LEU A 755 12.65 -12.26 12.63
C LEU A 755 11.58 -11.60 13.52
N GLN A 756 11.86 -11.44 14.82
CA GLN A 756 10.96 -10.77 15.76
C GLN A 756 10.76 -9.31 15.37
N ARG A 757 11.83 -8.56 15.05
CA ARG A 757 11.71 -7.18 14.56
C ARG A 757 10.94 -7.10 13.25
N GLN A 758 11.21 -8.00 12.32
CA GLN A 758 10.49 -8.06 11.05
C GLN A 758 9.00 -8.34 11.26
N LEU A 759 8.64 -9.23 12.20
CA LEU A 759 7.25 -9.50 12.53
C LEU A 759 6.56 -8.30 13.21
N ASP A 760 7.28 -7.59 14.05
CA ASP A 760 6.79 -6.38 14.70
C ASP A 760 6.50 -5.28 13.67
N ASP A 761 7.34 -5.14 12.64
CA ASP A 761 7.10 -4.24 11.51
C ASP A 761 5.86 -4.62 10.71
N VAL A 762 5.70 -5.91 10.41
CA VAL A 762 4.48 -6.43 9.74
C VAL A 762 3.24 -6.20 10.61
N ALA A 763 3.33 -6.47 11.92
CA ALA A 763 2.23 -6.30 12.85
C ALA A 763 1.75 -4.84 12.91
N ARG A 764 2.69 -3.90 12.95
CA ARG A 764 2.38 -2.46 12.93
C ARG A 764 1.75 -1.99 11.62
N ARG A 765 2.21 -2.56 10.48
CA ARG A 765 1.65 -2.20 9.15
C ARG A 765 0.25 -2.73 8.94
N GLU A 766 0.04 -4.03 9.24
CA GLU A 766 -1.20 -4.74 8.93
C GLU A 766 -2.20 -4.70 10.08
N ASN A 767 -1.76 -4.31 11.28
CA ASN A 767 -2.56 -4.28 12.50
C ASN A 767 -3.30 -5.60 12.77
N VAL A 768 -2.60 -6.69 12.65
CA VAL A 768 -3.10 -8.04 12.96
C VAL A 768 -2.67 -8.44 14.37
N GLY A 769 -3.59 -8.41 15.32
CA GLY A 769 -3.29 -8.57 16.75
C GLY A 769 -2.55 -9.87 17.13
N ILE A 770 -2.70 -10.97 16.34
CA ILE A 770 -1.92 -12.19 16.57
C ILE A 770 -0.44 -12.00 16.25
N TYR A 771 -0.08 -11.17 15.27
CA TYR A 771 1.32 -10.88 14.95
C TYR A 771 1.95 -10.01 16.03
N GLU A 772 1.22 -8.99 16.49
CA GLU A 772 1.64 -8.14 17.61
C GLU A 772 1.88 -8.96 18.88
N GLY A 773 0.90 -9.79 19.27
CA GLY A 773 1.04 -10.67 20.43
C GLY A 773 2.23 -11.63 20.29
N THR A 774 2.43 -12.23 19.09
CA THR A 774 3.56 -13.13 18.86
C THR A 774 4.90 -12.38 18.91
N ALA A 775 5.00 -11.20 18.28
CA ALA A 775 6.21 -10.38 18.30
C ALA A 775 6.59 -9.95 19.72
N LEU A 776 5.60 -9.49 20.51
CA LEU A 776 5.79 -9.12 21.91
C LEU A 776 6.23 -10.32 22.76
N PHE A 777 5.61 -11.50 22.57
CA PHE A 777 6.01 -12.72 23.27
C PHE A 777 7.47 -13.06 23.03
N PHE A 778 7.89 -13.12 21.77
CA PHE A 778 9.27 -13.50 21.44
C PHE A 778 10.28 -12.39 21.77
N ALA A 779 9.89 -11.10 21.78
CA ALA A 779 10.74 -10.05 22.32
C ALA A 779 11.09 -10.32 23.79
N GLY A 780 10.08 -10.60 24.62
CA GLY A 780 10.28 -10.97 26.02
C GLY A 780 11.06 -12.29 26.18
N ALA A 781 10.77 -13.30 25.35
CA ALA A 781 11.46 -14.59 25.42
C ALA A 781 12.95 -14.46 25.08
N ILE A 782 13.32 -13.65 24.10
CA ILE A 782 14.71 -13.36 23.72
C ILE A 782 15.44 -12.58 24.83
N GLN A 783 14.76 -11.60 25.44
CA GLN A 783 15.30 -10.88 26.62
C GLN A 783 15.58 -11.83 27.77
N ALA A 784 14.59 -12.68 28.11
CA ALA A 784 14.74 -13.68 29.18
C ALA A 784 15.89 -14.68 28.89
N ALA A 785 16.03 -15.13 27.63
CA ALA A 785 17.12 -16.02 27.21
C ALA A 785 18.50 -15.34 27.27
N ARG A 786 18.56 -14.02 27.22
CA ARG A 786 19.80 -13.22 27.45
C ARG A 786 20.04 -12.88 28.93
N GLY A 787 19.20 -13.36 29.83
CA GLY A 787 19.34 -13.14 31.29
C GLY A 787 18.64 -11.89 31.82
N ASP A 788 17.83 -11.19 30.98
CA ASP A 788 17.05 -10.02 31.40
C ASP A 788 15.66 -10.45 31.93
N ALA A 789 15.46 -10.31 33.24
CA ALA A 789 14.21 -10.69 33.92
C ALA A 789 12.99 -9.84 33.48
N ALA A 790 13.19 -8.66 32.91
CA ALA A 790 12.11 -7.85 32.36
C ALA A 790 11.36 -8.60 31.22
N GLY A 791 12.03 -9.53 30.54
CA GLY A 791 11.44 -10.37 29.50
C GLY A 791 10.25 -11.21 29.99
N PHE A 792 10.23 -11.63 31.26
CA PHE A 792 9.10 -12.41 31.79
C PHE A 792 7.78 -11.63 31.78
N THR A 793 7.83 -10.33 32.10
CA THR A 793 6.65 -9.47 32.07
C THR A 793 6.11 -9.36 30.66
N GLY A 794 6.98 -9.13 29.67
CA GLY A 794 6.60 -9.07 28.27
C GLY A 794 5.92 -10.36 27.75
N MET A 795 6.46 -11.54 28.15
CA MET A 795 5.86 -12.84 27.83
C MET A 795 4.48 -13.02 28.49
N GLN A 796 4.31 -12.63 29.76
CA GLN A 796 3.03 -12.70 30.49
C GLN A 796 1.98 -11.78 29.87
N ASP A 797 2.35 -10.52 29.62
CA ASP A 797 1.46 -9.50 29.03
C ASP A 797 0.98 -9.91 27.65
N SER A 798 1.88 -10.47 26.83
CA SER A 798 1.54 -11.03 25.54
C SER A 798 0.50 -12.16 25.64
N ILE A 799 0.73 -13.16 26.50
CA ILE A 799 -0.20 -14.27 26.71
C ILE A 799 -1.56 -13.73 27.17
N ALA A 800 -1.57 -12.78 28.11
CA ALA A 800 -2.80 -12.15 28.60
C ALA A 800 -3.52 -11.38 27.51
N GLY A 801 -2.80 -10.64 26.66
CA GLY A 801 -3.34 -9.92 25.49
C GLY A 801 -3.98 -10.88 24.48
N LEU A 802 -3.27 -11.94 24.10
CA LEU A 802 -3.80 -12.97 23.18
C LEU A 802 -5.09 -13.61 23.73
N LEU A 803 -5.12 -13.92 25.02
CA LEU A 803 -6.31 -14.51 25.66
C LEU A 803 -7.49 -13.53 25.71
N ARG A 804 -7.26 -12.24 26.01
CA ARG A 804 -8.29 -11.19 25.92
C ARG A 804 -8.85 -11.05 24.51
N GLY A 805 -7.99 -11.17 23.48
CA GLY A 805 -8.39 -11.22 22.08
C GLY A 805 -9.08 -12.52 21.66
N GLY A 806 -9.22 -13.51 22.56
CA GLY A 806 -9.84 -14.82 22.29
C GLY A 806 -8.93 -15.80 21.52
N TRP A 807 -7.67 -15.42 21.27
CA TRP A 807 -6.67 -16.30 20.67
C TRP A 807 -6.21 -17.34 21.69
N ARG A 808 -6.54 -18.61 21.45
CA ARG A 808 -6.21 -19.71 22.35
C ARG A 808 -5.23 -20.71 21.73
N ASN A 809 -5.08 -20.66 20.44
CA ASN A 809 -4.10 -21.46 19.71
C ASN A 809 -2.69 -21.07 20.15
N ARG A 810 -1.81 -22.06 20.36
CA ARG A 810 -0.41 -21.88 20.78
C ARG A 810 -0.21 -21.34 22.21
N VAL A 811 -1.25 -21.01 22.96
CA VAL A 811 -1.10 -20.59 24.35
C VAL A 811 -0.39 -21.67 25.19
N PRO A 812 -0.65 -23.00 25.04
CA PRO A 812 0.13 -24.04 25.71
C PRO A 812 1.62 -24.01 25.38
N PHE A 813 1.95 -23.77 24.11
CA PHE A 813 3.33 -23.61 23.64
C PHE A 813 3.99 -22.39 24.31
N TYR A 814 3.36 -21.22 24.28
CA TYR A 814 3.89 -20.01 24.90
C TYR A 814 4.07 -20.16 26.42
N ARG A 815 3.11 -20.78 27.11
CA ARG A 815 3.21 -21.04 28.54
C ARG A 815 4.32 -22.02 28.91
N SER A 816 4.59 -23.02 28.04
CA SER A 816 5.71 -23.93 28.26
C SER A 816 7.06 -23.25 28.10
N LEU A 817 7.23 -22.36 27.09
CA LEU A 817 8.45 -21.57 26.93
C LEU A 817 8.67 -20.60 28.10
N LEU A 818 7.60 -19.98 28.59
CA LEU A 818 7.67 -19.14 29.81
C LEU A 818 8.08 -19.96 31.03
N ALA A 819 7.55 -21.18 31.21
CA ALA A 819 7.94 -22.06 32.29
C ALA A 819 9.41 -22.51 32.18
N GLU A 820 9.90 -22.80 30.95
CA GLU A 820 11.33 -23.12 30.73
C GLU A 820 12.23 -21.92 31.08
N ALA A 821 11.82 -20.69 30.73
CA ALA A 821 12.53 -19.47 31.09
C ALA A 821 12.57 -19.27 32.64
N TYR A 822 11.46 -19.52 33.33
CA TYR A 822 11.43 -19.49 34.80
C TYR A 822 12.31 -20.57 35.44
N ILE A 823 12.33 -21.80 34.86
CA ILE A 823 13.24 -22.88 35.33
C ILE A 823 14.68 -22.42 35.18
N GLY A 824 15.06 -21.79 34.08
CA GLY A 824 16.41 -21.28 33.86
C GLY A 824 16.81 -20.17 34.85
N ALA A 825 15.86 -19.35 35.29
CA ALA A 825 16.07 -18.29 36.28
C ALA A 825 15.96 -18.76 37.73
N GLY A 826 15.57 -20.03 38.01
CA GLY A 826 15.36 -20.55 39.36
C GLY A 826 13.99 -20.21 39.95
N GLU A 827 13.08 -19.61 39.21
CA GLU A 827 11.75 -19.17 39.64
C GLU A 827 10.73 -20.33 39.59
N MET A 828 10.97 -21.37 40.38
CA MET A 828 10.25 -22.65 40.30
C MET A 828 8.75 -22.52 40.55
N ARG A 829 8.32 -21.62 41.49
CA ARG A 829 6.89 -21.41 41.75
C ARG A 829 6.15 -20.86 40.52
N LEU A 830 6.74 -19.89 39.85
CA LEU A 830 6.17 -19.29 38.64
C LEU A 830 6.12 -20.30 37.48
N ALA A 831 7.14 -21.17 37.37
CA ALA A 831 7.14 -22.27 36.41
C ALA A 831 5.99 -23.25 36.66
N GLU A 832 5.80 -23.67 37.94
CA GLU A 832 4.68 -24.54 38.32
C GLU A 832 3.32 -23.91 38.01
N ASP A 833 3.12 -22.65 38.36
CA ASP A 833 1.85 -21.94 38.12
C ASP A 833 1.55 -21.80 36.63
N SER A 834 2.57 -21.48 35.81
CA SER A 834 2.45 -21.42 34.34
C SER A 834 2.00 -22.77 33.75
N MET A 835 2.61 -23.87 34.19
CA MET A 835 2.29 -25.21 33.72
C MET A 835 0.99 -25.76 34.31
N ARG A 836 0.64 -25.46 35.55
CA ARG A 836 -0.63 -25.88 36.18
C ARG A 836 -1.83 -25.39 35.35
N ALA A 837 -1.79 -24.13 34.87
CA ALA A 837 -2.85 -23.56 34.06
C ALA A 837 -3.07 -24.31 32.73
N VAL A 838 -2.06 -25.01 32.21
CA VAL A 838 -2.16 -25.77 30.96
C VAL A 838 -2.49 -27.23 31.25
N LEU A 839 -1.83 -27.84 32.20
CA LEU A 839 -1.97 -29.28 32.50
C LEU A 839 -3.35 -29.65 33.06
N THR A 840 -4.05 -28.72 33.76
CA THR A 840 -5.44 -28.93 34.20
C THR A 840 -6.41 -29.07 33.03
N GLU A 841 -6.11 -28.45 31.90
CA GLU A 841 -6.94 -28.47 30.69
C GLU A 841 -6.44 -29.46 29.63
N ILE A 842 -5.30 -30.14 29.82
CA ILE A 842 -4.64 -30.94 28.79
C ILE A 842 -5.54 -32.07 28.26
N GLY A 843 -6.40 -32.63 29.08
CA GLY A 843 -7.32 -33.72 28.73
C GLY A 843 -8.52 -33.26 27.86
N ILE A 844 -8.92 -32.01 27.97
CA ILE A 844 -10.08 -31.45 27.28
C ILE A 844 -9.69 -30.58 26.08
N ARG A 845 -8.41 -30.15 26.01
CA ARG A 845 -7.93 -29.37 24.86
C ARG A 845 -7.89 -30.19 23.59
N GLU A 846 -8.36 -29.61 22.51
CA GLU A 846 -8.32 -30.23 21.19
C GLU A 846 -6.95 -30.06 20.51
N GLU A 847 -6.15 -29.09 20.92
CA GLU A 847 -4.81 -28.78 20.41
C GLU A 847 -3.79 -29.77 21.03
N ARG A 848 -3.10 -30.58 20.19
CA ARG A 848 -2.25 -31.69 20.65
C ARG A 848 -0.80 -31.67 20.15
N TRP A 849 -0.49 -30.82 19.20
CA TRP A 849 0.83 -30.78 18.56
C TRP A 849 2.00 -30.57 19.54
N TRP A 850 1.75 -29.90 20.67
CA TRP A 850 2.76 -29.57 21.68
C TRP A 850 2.59 -30.36 22.99
N HIS A 851 1.65 -31.26 23.06
CA HIS A 851 1.42 -32.08 24.27
C HIS A 851 2.66 -32.84 24.75
N PRO A 852 3.53 -33.42 23.90
CA PRO A 852 4.75 -34.08 24.38
C PRO A 852 5.65 -33.13 25.18
N ASP A 853 5.88 -31.91 24.68
CA ASP A 853 6.73 -30.93 25.35
C ASP A 853 6.12 -30.37 26.63
N LEU A 854 4.78 -30.31 26.75
CA LEU A 854 4.14 -29.97 28.03
C LEU A 854 4.50 -30.98 29.14
N TRP A 855 4.47 -32.29 28.81
CA TRP A 855 4.91 -33.32 29.77
C TRP A 855 6.41 -33.29 30.03
N ARG A 856 7.22 -32.95 29.01
CA ARG A 856 8.66 -32.75 29.15
C ARG A 856 8.97 -31.63 30.14
N VAL A 857 8.35 -30.46 29.99
CA VAL A 857 8.55 -29.31 30.92
C VAL A 857 8.05 -29.62 32.33
N ALA A 858 6.91 -30.35 32.46
CA ALA A 858 6.45 -30.83 33.75
C ALA A 858 7.49 -31.74 34.41
N GLY A 859 8.13 -32.62 33.63
CA GLY A 859 9.23 -33.47 34.14
C GLY A 859 10.45 -32.66 34.58
N MET A 860 10.81 -31.61 33.88
CA MET A 860 11.89 -30.69 34.28
C MET A 860 11.60 -30.01 35.61
N ILE A 861 10.37 -29.56 35.83
CA ILE A 861 9.93 -28.98 37.12
C ILE A 861 10.04 -29.99 38.26
N GLU A 862 9.52 -31.20 38.04
CA GLU A 862 9.58 -32.26 39.08
C GLU A 862 11.03 -32.68 39.41
N ALA A 863 11.90 -32.74 38.40
CA ALA A 863 13.33 -33.02 38.57
C ALA A 863 14.02 -31.94 39.42
N ARG A 864 13.79 -30.67 39.11
CA ARG A 864 14.35 -29.52 39.83
C ARG A 864 13.83 -29.41 41.26
N ASN A 865 12.62 -29.90 41.54
CA ASN A 865 12.03 -29.98 42.86
C ASN A 865 12.48 -31.21 43.66
N GLY A 866 13.46 -31.98 43.17
CA GLY A 866 13.99 -33.16 43.88
C GLY A 866 13.03 -34.37 43.92
N ARG A 867 12.18 -34.51 42.90
CA ARG A 867 11.18 -35.58 42.79
C ARG A 867 11.43 -36.44 41.53
N PRO A 868 12.56 -37.23 41.50
CA PRO A 868 12.98 -37.95 40.27
C PRO A 868 11.96 -38.94 39.79
N ASP A 869 11.25 -39.68 40.64
CA ASP A 869 10.22 -40.65 40.23
C ASP A 869 9.05 -39.97 39.48
N ARG A 870 8.67 -38.76 39.91
CA ARG A 870 7.63 -38.01 39.23
C ARG A 870 8.14 -37.43 37.93
N ALA A 871 9.37 -36.98 37.87
CA ALA A 871 10.02 -36.51 36.65
C ALA A 871 10.04 -37.60 35.62
N THR A 872 10.52 -38.81 35.97
CA THR A 872 10.55 -39.97 35.09
C THR A 872 9.17 -40.30 34.51
N ARG A 873 8.11 -40.33 35.34
CA ARG A 873 6.73 -40.56 34.86
C ARG A 873 6.26 -39.48 33.89
N CYS A 874 6.67 -38.24 34.08
CA CYS A 874 6.34 -37.16 33.16
C CYS A 874 7.08 -37.31 31.84
N PHE A 875 8.36 -37.67 31.85
CA PHE A 875 9.15 -37.94 30.63
C PHE A 875 8.64 -39.16 29.86
N GLU A 876 8.24 -40.23 30.55
CA GLU A 876 7.60 -41.40 29.91
C GLU A 876 6.29 -41.04 29.23
N LYS A 877 5.46 -40.18 29.83
CA LYS A 877 4.25 -39.65 29.21
C LYS A 877 4.59 -38.79 27.98
N SER A 878 5.64 -37.94 28.09
CA SER A 878 6.14 -37.18 26.96
C SER A 878 6.51 -38.07 25.78
N LEU A 879 7.36 -39.09 26.01
CA LEU A 879 7.79 -40.05 25.00
C LEU A 879 6.62 -40.84 24.40
N LYS A 880 5.68 -41.30 25.24
CA LYS A 880 4.47 -41.98 24.77
C LYS A 880 3.64 -41.09 23.81
N CYS A 881 3.41 -39.85 24.22
CA CYS A 881 2.68 -38.89 23.37
C CYS A 881 3.45 -38.58 22.05
N ALA A 882 4.76 -38.34 22.16
CA ALA A 882 5.61 -38.00 21.01
C ALA A 882 5.66 -39.13 19.97
N ARG A 883 5.83 -40.39 20.43
CA ARG A 883 5.83 -41.58 19.54
C ARG A 883 4.46 -41.81 18.90
N ALA A 884 3.36 -41.58 19.64
CA ALA A 884 1.99 -41.70 19.13
C ALA A 884 1.62 -40.65 18.08
N THR A 885 2.26 -39.50 18.07
CA THR A 885 2.00 -38.39 17.13
C THR A 885 3.07 -38.28 16.02
N GLY A 886 4.16 -39.05 16.07
CA GLY A 886 5.28 -38.89 15.14
C GLY A 886 6.16 -37.67 15.41
N ALA A 887 6.09 -37.07 16.63
CA ALA A 887 6.83 -35.87 17.02
C ALA A 887 8.29 -36.18 17.40
N GLY A 888 9.13 -36.52 16.42
CA GLY A 888 10.52 -36.94 16.61
C GLY A 888 11.40 -35.92 17.35
N ALA A 889 11.15 -34.63 17.15
CA ALA A 889 11.86 -33.56 17.88
C ALA A 889 11.63 -33.66 19.41
N ALA A 890 10.38 -33.90 19.84
CA ALA A 890 10.05 -34.04 21.24
C ALA A 890 10.66 -35.31 21.87
N VAL A 891 10.74 -36.41 21.08
CA VAL A 891 11.44 -37.64 21.51
C VAL A 891 12.89 -37.31 21.86
N ARG A 892 13.63 -36.70 20.93
CA ARG A 892 15.05 -36.35 21.15
C ARG A 892 15.26 -35.40 22.33
N ARG A 893 14.42 -34.35 22.43
CA ARG A 893 14.52 -33.40 23.58
C ARG A 893 14.30 -34.10 24.90
N THR A 894 13.33 -35.02 24.99
CA THR A 894 13.01 -35.74 26.24
C THR A 894 14.07 -36.78 26.60
N GLU A 895 14.57 -37.56 25.63
CA GLU A 895 15.62 -38.56 25.85
C GLU A 895 16.93 -37.94 26.31
N ARG A 896 17.32 -36.76 25.82
CA ARG A 896 18.48 -35.99 26.32
C ARG A 896 18.36 -35.64 27.81
N LEU A 897 17.15 -35.22 28.21
CA LEU A 897 16.90 -34.89 29.64
C LEU A 897 16.95 -36.11 30.52
N MET A 898 16.41 -37.24 30.04
CA MET A 898 16.45 -38.49 30.80
C MET A 898 17.88 -39.02 30.97
N ALA A 899 18.72 -38.92 29.94
CA ALA A 899 20.12 -39.30 30.02
C ALA A 899 20.94 -38.45 31.02
N GLY A 900 20.52 -37.21 31.28
CA GLY A 900 21.11 -36.33 32.31
C GLY A 900 20.60 -36.56 33.72
N LEU A 901 19.58 -37.42 33.92
CA LEU A 901 19.05 -37.80 35.22
C LEU A 901 19.58 -39.19 35.72
N ALA A 902 20.05 -40.03 34.76
CA ALA A 902 20.72 -41.26 35.02
C ALA A 902 22.21 -41.04 35.37
#